data_ad62a1fddcfd6228bfa429cb05396f24
#
_entry.id   ad62a1fddcfd6228bfa429cb05396f24
#
_cell.length_a   1.000
_cell.length_b   1.000
_cell.length_c   1.000
_cell.angle_alpha   90.00
_cell.angle_beta   90.00
_cell.angle_gamma   90.00
#
_symmetry.space_group_name_H-M   'P 1'
#
loop_
_entity.id
_entity.type
_entity.pdbx_description
1 polymer ?
#
loop_
_entity_poly.entity_id
_entity_poly.type
_entity_poly.pdbx_seq_one_letter_code
_entity_poly.pdbx_strand_id
1 'polypeptide(L)'
;MLTSDQLRQFQPFRQVHPELLDSWLDLFEPYELRLGQALQPRDGSGPCSLWLLEGTLRLSGPAATAQESRLLTYGLLQGPTVVRADLIPDLSAYRLSVSNPGQAFLLPQEAYGRLQREFPDFAAWHEGTIELAQLGPVLPHLLPHLIPREAKLFRQFLARLQAAAVLRCCAARELRTLPRADGQWFLLRTLPGLPTALSPAPGLPLRQLEEQVRPEPDLQMQLVQLPNALLGAPHPEAPSSAGQVDGDADSTAVQAPVLPDPWSAAGAAVATAVVPAVARSTSSALAEEPRLDPSAAPVVESFPVIRADGQIQEAVACFRMLAKVLGFPIKPDVLTRLLEEQTQRTGGLSLQLCAALAEYFGLQTQLADVPLELIERVTTPALVLNGDELAVLYAIRPGELLLGAPREGLVPRSLDAVMRLQPEEAKGLPVLLLRTLPSTPKSRFGLKWFLPAIKKNRKPLIEVLVASLFVQLFQLMNPLLIQQIIDKVIGQNGMSTLPVLAVLLVAFSIFENLLTALRTNLFVDTTNRIDLSLGEVIIDHLLKLPLGYFDKRPVGELSSRLGEMENIRSFLTGTALTVVLDSVFSVIYIVVMLVYSWVLTIVALLLVPLLAAITLGMSPVVRAQLRTKAELNARTQSHLVEVLTGIQTVKAQNFELKARWRWKENYGKFVAEGFRNAMTSTTASTLTAFLNQLSSLSVLCVGAWLVLQGQLTLGGLIAFRIIAGYVTQPLLRLVNLYQTFQQTALSMERLADIVDTPQESELVDRTNIPMPEIQGKIIYEDLCFRFGKEGPLQLANVSVLIEPGQFVGIVGQSGSGKSTLTKLLPRLYPPLSGRIFIDGYDIAKVELYSLRRQIGIVPQESLLFEGTVQDNIALTNPEATSEEIIAAARIACAHDFIMQLPMGYNTPVGERGGSLSGGQRQRIAIARTVLQNPRILIMDEATSALDVDTERKVCLNLMEALRGRTVLFITHRLNTIRSADRILLMHQAALAEDGSHAELMELMGRYYTLFRQQEAAGEGR
;
A
#
# COMPACT_ATOMS: atom_id res chain seq x y z
N MET A 1 -7.55 35.03 -15.64
CA MET A 1 -8.93 35.39 -15.36
C MET A 1 -9.64 34.14 -14.84
N LEU A 2 -10.46 34.27 -13.82
CA LEU A 2 -11.24 33.16 -13.28
C LEU A 2 -12.33 32.80 -14.30
N THR A 3 -12.65 31.52 -14.43
CA THR A 3 -13.72 31.04 -15.31
C THR A 3 -14.84 30.46 -14.46
N SER A 4 -16.08 30.44 -15.01
CA SER A 4 -17.24 29.86 -14.34
C SER A 4 -17.01 28.37 -13.99
N ASP A 5 -16.30 27.59 -14.82
CA ASP A 5 -15.95 26.20 -14.54
C ASP A 5 -14.95 26.05 -13.39
N GLN A 6 -14.04 27.00 -13.23
CA GLN A 6 -13.11 27.03 -12.10
C GLN A 6 -13.83 27.39 -10.80
N LEU A 7 -14.77 28.35 -10.84
CA LEU A 7 -15.56 28.73 -9.67
C LEU A 7 -16.47 27.57 -9.21
N ARG A 8 -16.95 26.72 -10.11
CA ARG A 8 -17.72 25.51 -9.81
C ARG A 8 -16.94 24.43 -9.06
N GLN A 9 -15.64 24.50 -9.00
CA GLN A 9 -14.85 23.57 -8.18
C GLN A 9 -15.14 23.73 -6.70
N PHE A 10 -15.58 24.93 -6.29
CA PHE A 10 -16.02 25.21 -4.92
C PHE A 10 -17.49 24.82 -4.72
N GLN A 11 -17.75 24.12 -3.62
CA GLN A 11 -19.02 23.46 -3.36
C GLN A 11 -20.28 24.34 -3.50
N PRO A 12 -20.34 25.63 -3.05
CA PRO A 12 -21.56 26.39 -3.11
C PRO A 12 -21.96 26.76 -4.56
N PHE A 13 -20.99 26.82 -5.47
CA PHE A 13 -21.22 27.23 -6.85
C PHE A 13 -21.51 26.07 -7.81
N ARG A 14 -21.43 24.83 -7.36
CA ARG A 14 -21.61 23.64 -8.22
C ARG A 14 -22.97 23.57 -8.90
N GLN A 15 -24.02 24.05 -8.24
CA GLN A 15 -25.40 23.97 -8.71
C GLN A 15 -25.97 25.30 -9.25
N VAL A 16 -25.14 26.35 -9.26
CA VAL A 16 -25.57 27.68 -9.73
C VAL A 16 -25.56 27.74 -11.25
N HIS A 17 -26.58 28.45 -11.83
CA HIS A 17 -26.68 28.61 -13.27
C HIS A 17 -25.47 29.37 -13.86
N PRO A 18 -24.92 28.97 -15.02
CA PRO A 18 -23.75 29.61 -15.61
C PRO A 18 -23.82 31.12 -15.76
N GLU A 19 -24.96 31.67 -16.20
CA GLU A 19 -25.11 33.11 -16.40
C GLU A 19 -24.98 33.93 -15.11
N LEU A 20 -25.40 33.36 -13.97
CA LEU A 20 -25.21 33.99 -12.65
C LEU A 20 -23.75 33.93 -12.21
N LEU A 21 -23.11 32.79 -12.45
CA LEU A 21 -21.66 32.65 -12.15
C LEU A 21 -20.83 33.66 -12.94
N ASP A 22 -21.12 33.82 -14.22
CA ASP A 22 -20.40 34.77 -15.07
C ASP A 22 -20.55 36.21 -14.55
N SER A 23 -21.72 36.59 -13.97
CA SER A 23 -21.92 37.91 -13.36
C SER A 23 -21.12 38.11 -12.05
N TRP A 24 -20.65 37.08 -11.42
CA TRP A 24 -19.90 37.14 -10.16
C TRP A 24 -18.40 36.97 -10.35
N LEU A 25 -17.89 36.60 -11.54
CA LEU A 25 -16.45 36.41 -11.79
C LEU A 25 -15.63 37.65 -11.48
N ASP A 26 -16.15 38.85 -11.78
CA ASP A 26 -15.49 40.12 -11.54
C ASP A 26 -15.40 40.50 -10.05
N LEU A 27 -16.09 39.77 -9.17
CA LEU A 27 -16.00 39.96 -7.72
C LEU A 27 -14.72 39.36 -7.10
N PHE A 28 -14.08 38.48 -7.83
CA PHE A 28 -12.86 37.77 -7.38
C PHE A 28 -11.61 38.39 -8.00
N GLU A 29 -10.76 38.94 -7.16
CA GLU A 29 -9.50 39.55 -7.61
C GLU A 29 -8.43 38.48 -7.78
N PRO A 30 -7.75 38.36 -8.92
CA PRO A 30 -6.66 37.42 -9.10
C PRO A 30 -5.49 37.73 -8.14
N TYR A 31 -4.97 36.70 -7.49
CA TYR A 31 -3.87 36.80 -6.54
C TYR A 31 -2.75 35.84 -6.94
N GLU A 32 -1.59 36.38 -7.25
CA GLU A 32 -0.45 35.58 -7.67
C GLU A 32 0.28 35.02 -6.44
N LEU A 33 0.41 33.69 -6.37
CA LEU A 33 1.12 33.00 -5.31
C LEU A 33 2.57 32.74 -5.72
N ARG A 34 3.54 33.39 -5.06
CA ARG A 34 4.96 33.19 -5.28
C ARG A 34 5.55 32.29 -4.20
N LEU A 35 6.39 31.36 -4.59
CA LEU A 35 7.03 30.42 -3.66
C LEU A 35 7.73 31.15 -2.51
N GLY A 36 7.47 30.72 -1.28
CA GLY A 36 8.04 31.31 -0.06
C GLY A 36 7.40 32.65 0.37
N GLN A 37 6.47 33.21 -0.41
CA GLN A 37 5.77 34.43 -0.06
C GLN A 37 4.93 34.22 1.20
N ALA A 38 5.11 35.11 2.20
CA ALA A 38 4.25 35.17 3.35
C ALA A 38 3.00 36.00 2.97
N LEU A 39 1.84 35.42 3.20
CA LEU A 39 0.55 36.08 3.04
C LEU A 39 0.28 36.86 4.33
N GLN A 40 0.29 38.17 4.25
CA GLN A 40 -0.15 39.05 5.35
C GLN A 40 -1.58 39.51 5.07
N PRO A 41 -2.49 39.50 6.08
CA PRO A 41 -3.76 40.18 5.94
C PRO A 41 -3.46 41.67 5.69
N ARG A 42 -4.11 42.27 4.69
CA ARG A 42 -4.03 43.72 4.50
C ARG A 42 -4.67 44.40 5.72
N ASP A 43 -3.92 45.29 6.34
CA ASP A 43 -4.37 46.08 7.47
C ASP A 43 -5.66 46.81 7.14
N GLY A 44 -6.70 46.60 7.94
CA GLY A 44 -7.83 47.51 8.11
C GLY A 44 -9.13 47.28 7.31
N SER A 45 -9.23 46.28 6.47
CA SER A 45 -10.49 45.97 5.78
C SER A 45 -10.91 44.53 6.03
N GLY A 46 -11.93 44.35 6.81
CA GLY A 46 -12.70 43.17 7.17
C GLY A 46 -12.38 41.80 6.57
N PRO A 47 -13.18 40.76 6.75
CA PRO A 47 -12.83 39.39 6.41
C PRO A 47 -12.64 39.23 4.90
N CYS A 48 -11.37 39.20 4.49
CA CYS A 48 -10.96 38.76 3.16
C CYS A 48 -10.73 37.25 3.18
N SER A 49 -11.42 36.51 2.33
CA SER A 49 -11.14 35.09 2.12
C SER A 49 -10.27 34.91 0.88
N LEU A 50 -9.24 34.06 1.01
CA LEU A 50 -8.40 33.64 -0.10
C LEU A 50 -8.93 32.31 -0.66
N TRP A 51 -9.26 32.32 -1.93
CA TRP A 51 -9.81 31.20 -2.67
C TRP A 51 -8.65 30.53 -3.45
N LEU A 52 -8.15 29.45 -2.94
CA LEU A 52 -7.03 28.71 -3.53
C LEU A 52 -7.60 27.73 -4.55
N LEU A 53 -7.35 27.96 -5.83
CA LEU A 53 -7.76 27.06 -6.90
C LEU A 53 -6.72 25.95 -7.10
N GLU A 54 -5.46 26.34 -7.21
CA GLU A 54 -4.32 25.47 -7.36
C GLU A 54 -3.16 25.95 -6.49
N GLY A 55 -2.34 25.02 -6.04
CA GLY A 55 -1.17 25.33 -5.21
C GLY A 55 -1.31 24.84 -3.77
N THR A 56 -0.34 25.17 -2.95
CA THR A 56 -0.28 24.73 -1.55
C THR A 56 0.18 25.84 -0.63
N LEU A 57 -0.56 26.10 0.43
CA LEU A 57 -0.21 27.04 1.48
C LEU A 57 0.16 26.30 2.76
N ARG A 58 1.21 26.78 3.43
CA ARG A 58 1.67 26.26 4.73
C ARG A 58 1.27 27.23 5.84
N LEU A 59 0.57 26.70 6.82
CA LEU A 59 0.27 27.43 8.05
C LEU A 59 1.30 27.06 9.12
N SER A 60 2.07 28.04 9.61
CA SER A 60 3.09 27.88 10.64
C SER A 60 2.94 28.93 11.74
N GLY A 61 3.36 28.61 12.95
CA GLY A 61 3.24 29.52 14.09
C GLY A 61 4.05 29.03 15.28
N PRO A 62 4.05 29.78 16.41
CA PRO A 62 4.77 29.40 17.60
C PRO A 62 4.19 28.10 18.20
N ALA A 63 5.04 27.31 18.87
CA ALA A 63 4.57 26.20 19.68
C ALA A 63 3.71 26.73 20.82
N ALA A 64 2.72 25.98 21.27
CA ALA A 64 1.82 26.35 22.37
C ALA A 64 2.53 26.57 23.72
N THR A 65 3.84 26.34 23.80
CA THR A 65 4.68 26.52 24.99
C THR A 65 5.78 27.56 24.75
N ALA A 66 5.91 28.50 25.66
CA ALA A 66 6.81 29.65 25.55
C ALA A 66 8.33 29.34 25.58
N GLN A 67 8.74 28.07 25.53
CA GLN A 67 10.15 27.67 25.66
C GLN A 67 10.83 27.33 24.31
N GLU A 68 10.13 27.17 23.21
CA GLU A 68 10.74 26.89 21.91
C GLU A 68 10.52 28.05 20.93
N SER A 69 11.61 28.65 20.46
CA SER A 69 11.60 29.70 19.43
C SER A 69 11.38 29.18 17.99
N ARG A 70 11.03 27.89 17.81
CA ARG A 70 10.83 27.29 16.50
C ARG A 70 9.37 27.38 16.07
N LEU A 71 9.18 27.86 14.82
CA LEU A 71 7.87 27.82 14.17
C LEU A 71 7.43 26.38 13.89
N LEU A 72 6.23 26.01 14.34
CA LEU A 72 5.60 24.73 14.04
C LEU A 72 4.73 24.85 12.79
N THR A 73 4.75 23.83 11.91
CA THR A 73 3.80 23.71 10.81
C THR A 73 2.53 23.05 11.34
N TYR A 74 1.42 23.76 11.29
CA TYR A 74 0.10 23.29 11.72
C TYR A 74 -0.61 22.48 10.65
N GLY A 75 -0.37 22.78 9.36
CA GLY A 75 -0.93 22.01 8.26
C GLY A 75 -0.60 22.62 6.89
N LEU A 76 -0.92 21.85 5.85
CA LEU A 76 -0.87 22.25 4.46
C LEU A 76 -2.30 22.38 3.94
N LEU A 77 -2.61 23.50 3.29
CA LEU A 77 -3.87 23.80 2.64
C LEU A 77 -3.68 23.64 1.13
N GLN A 78 -4.34 22.68 0.51
CA GLN A 78 -4.23 22.40 -0.92
C GLN A 78 -5.50 22.84 -1.64
N GLY A 79 -5.36 23.40 -2.84
CA GLY A 79 -6.51 23.78 -3.67
C GLY A 79 -7.25 22.53 -4.22
N PRO A 80 -8.58 22.64 -4.50
CA PRO A 80 -9.41 23.81 -4.28
C PRO A 80 -9.91 23.95 -2.82
N THR A 81 -9.59 25.05 -2.16
CA THR A 81 -9.98 25.32 -0.76
C THR A 81 -10.13 26.82 -0.49
N VAL A 82 -10.91 27.19 0.53
CA VAL A 82 -11.08 28.58 0.96
C VAL A 82 -10.34 28.79 2.29
N VAL A 83 -9.40 29.72 2.29
CA VAL A 83 -8.61 30.06 3.47
C VAL A 83 -9.19 31.29 4.14
N ARG A 84 -9.61 31.15 5.37
CA ARG A 84 -10.24 32.21 6.17
C ARG A 84 -9.23 32.74 7.18
N ALA A 85 -8.76 33.96 6.95
CA ALA A 85 -7.82 34.63 7.83
C ALA A 85 -8.46 35.04 9.16
N ASP A 86 -9.75 35.32 9.19
CA ASP A 86 -10.51 35.72 10.38
C ASP A 86 -10.66 34.64 11.44
N LEU A 87 -10.34 33.39 11.12
CA LEU A 87 -10.42 32.26 12.05
C LEU A 87 -9.15 32.02 12.85
N ILE A 88 -8.05 32.70 12.54
CA ILE A 88 -6.77 32.52 13.20
C ILE A 88 -6.64 33.61 14.24
N PRO A 89 -6.70 33.28 15.55
CA PRO A 89 -6.48 34.26 16.62
C PRO A 89 -5.03 34.75 16.53
N ASP A 90 -4.84 36.06 16.71
CA ASP A 90 -3.53 36.70 16.71
C ASP A 90 -2.66 36.33 15.49
N LEU A 91 -3.11 36.76 14.29
CA LEU A 91 -2.40 36.56 13.02
C LEU A 91 -0.97 37.06 13.02
N SER A 92 -0.55 37.95 13.94
CA SER A 92 0.83 38.41 14.06
C SER A 92 1.80 37.29 14.48
N ALA A 93 1.30 36.28 15.19
CA ALA A 93 2.07 35.14 15.66
C ALA A 93 2.11 33.98 14.65
N TYR A 94 1.17 33.94 13.70
CA TYR A 94 1.08 32.86 12.71
C TYR A 94 1.47 33.33 11.32
N ARG A 95 2.12 32.45 10.56
CA ARG A 95 2.59 32.74 9.21
C ARG A 95 1.96 31.79 8.21
N LEU A 96 1.22 32.34 7.27
CA LEU A 96 0.74 31.64 6.10
C LEU A 96 1.73 31.86 4.96
N SER A 97 2.38 30.82 4.46
CA SER A 97 3.39 30.91 3.40
C SER A 97 3.07 30.00 2.22
N VAL A 98 3.44 30.42 1.02
CA VAL A 98 3.24 29.64 -0.19
C VAL A 98 4.29 28.53 -0.27
N SER A 99 3.86 27.28 -0.19
CA SER A 99 4.72 26.09 -0.34
C SER A 99 4.81 25.60 -1.79
N ASN A 100 3.73 25.79 -2.57
CA ASN A 100 3.72 25.50 -3.99
C ASN A 100 2.94 26.62 -4.69
N PRO A 101 3.53 27.28 -5.71
CA PRO A 101 2.86 28.33 -6.45
C PRO A 101 1.63 27.77 -7.19
N GLY A 102 0.65 28.62 -7.42
CA GLY A 102 -0.58 28.22 -8.09
C GLY A 102 -1.50 29.43 -8.30
N GLN A 103 -2.75 29.15 -8.61
CA GLN A 103 -3.78 30.17 -8.83
C GLN A 103 -4.62 30.36 -7.59
N ALA A 104 -4.77 31.59 -7.16
CA ALA A 104 -5.64 31.99 -6.06
C ALA A 104 -6.40 33.27 -6.40
N PHE A 105 -7.47 33.49 -5.69
CA PHE A 105 -8.31 34.69 -5.83
C PHE A 105 -8.68 35.23 -4.45
N LEU A 106 -8.70 36.53 -4.34
CA LEU A 106 -9.19 37.24 -3.16
C LEU A 106 -10.65 37.61 -3.36
N LEU A 107 -11.48 37.38 -2.35
CA LEU A 107 -12.81 37.90 -2.29
C LEU A 107 -12.85 39.07 -1.29
N PRO A 108 -12.87 40.34 -1.76
CA PRO A 108 -12.92 41.52 -0.91
C PRO A 108 -14.25 41.58 -0.10
N GLN A 109 -14.24 42.32 1.00
CA GLN A 109 -15.41 42.42 1.89
C GLN A 109 -16.65 43.05 1.21
N GLU A 110 -16.46 44.02 0.34
CA GLU A 110 -17.56 44.65 -0.41
C GLU A 110 -18.21 43.63 -1.36
N ALA A 111 -17.36 42.85 -2.06
CA ALA A 111 -17.79 41.78 -2.94
C ALA A 111 -18.46 40.64 -2.18
N TYR A 112 -17.95 40.29 -0.98
CA TYR A 112 -18.58 39.33 -0.09
C TYR A 112 -20.00 39.79 0.31
N GLY A 113 -20.16 41.05 0.71
CA GLY A 113 -21.47 41.62 1.06
C GLY A 113 -22.47 41.65 -0.10
N ARG A 114 -21.99 41.72 -1.34
CA ARG A 114 -22.82 41.58 -2.54
C ARG A 114 -23.26 40.13 -2.75
N LEU A 115 -22.32 39.17 -2.74
CA LEU A 115 -22.61 37.74 -2.86
C LEU A 115 -23.56 37.25 -1.77
N GLN A 116 -23.43 37.72 -0.54
CA GLN A 116 -24.32 37.38 0.57
C GLN A 116 -25.77 37.81 0.32
N ARG A 117 -25.98 38.97 -0.31
CA ARG A 117 -27.33 39.45 -0.64
C ARG A 117 -27.94 38.74 -1.84
N GLU A 118 -27.16 38.44 -2.86
CA GLU A 118 -27.60 37.81 -4.10
C GLU A 118 -27.71 36.27 -3.97
N PHE A 119 -26.94 35.67 -3.06
CA PHE A 119 -26.89 34.22 -2.82
C PHE A 119 -26.83 33.92 -1.31
N PRO A 120 -28.01 33.91 -0.62
CA PRO A 120 -28.06 33.70 0.84
C PRO A 120 -27.37 32.40 1.33
N ASP A 121 -27.49 31.30 0.56
CA ASP A 121 -26.87 30.02 0.90
C ASP A 121 -25.32 30.08 0.89
N PHE A 122 -24.75 31.02 0.13
CA PHE A 122 -23.32 31.25 0.12
C PHE A 122 -22.78 31.68 1.47
N ALA A 123 -23.46 32.60 2.16
CA ALA A 123 -23.00 33.06 3.46
C ALA A 123 -22.99 31.93 4.50
N ALA A 124 -24.05 31.13 4.54
CA ALA A 124 -24.15 29.99 5.44
C ALA A 124 -23.06 28.94 5.15
N TRP A 125 -22.81 28.70 3.88
CA TRP A 125 -21.71 27.77 3.49
C TRP A 125 -20.33 28.34 3.81
N HIS A 126 -20.06 29.60 3.41
CA HIS A 126 -18.76 30.24 3.61
C HIS A 126 -18.40 30.35 5.11
N GLU A 127 -19.38 30.70 5.94
CA GLU A 127 -19.19 30.76 7.38
C GLU A 127 -19.11 29.39 8.05
N GLY A 128 -19.73 28.36 7.46
CA GLY A 128 -19.67 26.97 7.93
C GLY A 128 -18.43 26.21 7.50
N THR A 129 -17.69 26.70 6.50
CA THR A 129 -16.53 25.98 5.96
C THR A 129 -15.28 26.32 6.75
N ILE A 130 -14.72 25.31 7.43
CA ILE A 130 -13.41 25.36 8.12
C ILE A 130 -12.63 24.11 7.74
N GLU A 131 -11.42 24.30 7.23
CA GLU A 131 -10.48 23.20 7.05
C GLU A 131 -9.90 22.75 8.41
N LEU A 132 -9.80 21.43 8.63
CA LEU A 132 -9.24 20.86 9.85
C LEU A 132 -7.82 21.34 10.17
N ALA A 133 -7.03 21.66 9.13
CA ALA A 133 -5.71 22.25 9.28
C ALA A 133 -5.72 23.62 9.97
N GLN A 134 -6.79 24.40 9.77
CA GLN A 134 -6.96 25.73 10.37
C GLN A 134 -7.35 25.66 11.85
N LEU A 135 -7.84 24.54 12.34
CA LEU A 135 -8.18 24.33 13.76
C LEU A 135 -6.94 24.23 14.67
N GLY A 136 -5.78 23.82 14.10
CA GLY A 136 -4.57 23.67 14.87
C GLY A 136 -4.18 24.88 15.71
N PRO A 137 -4.18 26.12 15.17
CA PRO A 137 -3.95 27.36 15.93
C PRO A 137 -5.07 27.74 16.89
N VAL A 138 -6.31 27.37 16.60
CA VAL A 138 -7.51 27.80 17.36
C VAL A 138 -7.71 26.95 18.63
N LEU A 139 -7.49 25.65 18.52
CA LEU A 139 -7.75 24.71 19.62
C LEU A 139 -6.95 24.97 20.91
N PRO A 140 -5.66 25.34 20.88
CA PRO A 140 -4.92 25.66 22.09
C PRO A 140 -5.53 26.80 22.90
N HIS A 141 -6.20 27.73 22.23
CA HIS A 141 -6.89 28.86 22.91
C HIS A 141 -8.27 28.47 23.45
N LEU A 142 -8.97 27.55 22.76
CA LEU A 142 -10.31 27.13 23.14
C LEU A 142 -10.30 26.04 24.24
N LEU A 143 -9.33 25.13 24.19
CA LEU A 143 -9.27 23.94 25.04
C LEU A 143 -7.87 23.76 25.65
N PRO A 144 -7.33 24.76 26.38
CA PRO A 144 -5.95 24.73 26.86
C PRO A 144 -5.66 23.58 27.84
N HIS A 145 -6.69 23.04 28.48
CA HIS A 145 -6.58 21.93 29.46
C HIS A 145 -6.56 20.52 28.76
N LEU A 146 -6.95 20.43 27.50
CA LEU A 146 -7.00 19.15 26.76
C LEU A 146 -5.80 18.94 25.83
N ILE A 147 -5.03 19.99 25.57
CA ILE A 147 -3.98 19.98 24.56
C ILE A 147 -2.62 19.74 25.19
N PRO A 148 -1.81 18.80 24.68
CA PRO A 148 -0.47 18.55 25.18
C PRO A 148 0.41 19.79 25.07
N ARG A 149 1.14 20.12 26.16
CA ARG A 149 2.06 21.26 26.21
C ARG A 149 3.39 21.01 25.49
N GLU A 150 3.76 19.75 25.31
CA GLU A 150 4.99 19.38 24.59
C GLU A 150 4.80 19.43 23.08
N ALA A 151 5.72 20.09 22.37
CA ALA A 151 5.63 20.25 20.90
C ALA A 151 5.54 18.92 20.13
N LYS A 152 6.21 17.86 20.61
CA LYS A 152 6.18 16.52 20.00
C LYS A 152 4.81 15.85 20.14
N LEU A 153 4.25 15.88 21.35
CA LEU A 153 2.92 15.33 21.64
C LEU A 153 1.82 16.15 20.95
N PHE A 154 2.01 17.46 20.83
CA PHE A 154 1.11 18.35 20.13
C PHE A 154 1.04 18.04 18.62
N ARG A 155 2.18 17.77 17.96
CA ARG A 155 2.19 17.33 16.56
C ARG A 155 1.46 16.00 16.34
N GLN A 156 1.66 15.04 17.23
CA GLN A 156 0.92 13.78 17.18
C GLN A 156 -0.58 13.97 17.42
N PHE A 157 -0.92 14.88 18.31
CA PHE A 157 -2.31 15.28 18.55
C PHE A 157 -2.94 15.90 17.29
N LEU A 158 -2.25 16.84 16.62
CA LEU A 158 -2.73 17.45 15.39
C LEU A 158 -2.93 16.43 14.26
N ALA A 159 -1.99 15.51 14.08
CA ALA A 159 -2.13 14.45 13.07
C ALA A 159 -3.33 13.54 13.34
N ARG A 160 -3.58 13.19 14.61
CA ARG A 160 -4.75 12.41 15.00
C ARG A 160 -6.04 13.21 14.88
N LEU A 161 -6.00 14.51 15.17
CA LEU A 161 -7.13 15.41 15.01
C LEU A 161 -7.58 15.49 13.55
N GLN A 162 -6.65 15.69 12.63
CA GLN A 162 -6.93 15.75 11.19
C GLN A 162 -7.53 14.45 10.65
N ALA A 163 -7.13 13.31 11.25
CA ALA A 163 -7.63 12.01 10.83
C ALA A 163 -9.01 11.65 11.41
N ALA A 164 -9.41 12.20 12.54
CA ALA A 164 -10.54 11.69 13.31
C ALA A 164 -11.53 12.73 13.84
N ALA A 165 -11.21 14.03 13.81
CA ALA A 165 -12.15 15.07 14.24
C ALA A 165 -13.27 15.27 13.22
N VAL A 166 -14.49 15.47 13.70
CA VAL A 166 -15.67 15.74 12.86
C VAL A 166 -16.18 17.16 13.17
N LEU A 167 -16.28 17.98 12.13
CA LEU A 167 -16.87 19.30 12.20
C LEU A 167 -18.34 19.23 11.79
N ARG A 168 -19.20 19.91 12.54
CA ARG A 168 -20.61 19.99 12.21
C ARG A 168 -21.20 21.38 12.55
N CYS A 169 -21.95 21.92 11.61
CA CYS A 169 -22.82 23.07 11.84
C CYS A 169 -24.23 22.57 12.15
N CYS A 170 -24.83 23.04 13.22
CA CYS A 170 -26.18 22.66 13.60
C CYS A 170 -26.89 23.77 14.38
N ALA A 171 -28.22 23.74 14.36
CA ALA A 171 -29.04 24.61 15.21
C ALA A 171 -29.04 24.10 16.67
N ALA A 172 -29.27 24.99 17.63
CA ALA A 172 -29.33 24.64 19.05
C ALA A 172 -30.34 23.54 19.35
N ARG A 173 -31.44 23.47 18.63
CA ARG A 173 -32.46 22.41 18.74
C ARG A 173 -31.97 21.03 18.38
N GLU A 174 -30.90 20.93 17.57
CA GLU A 174 -30.35 19.66 17.07
C GLU A 174 -29.27 19.10 18.00
N LEU A 175 -28.83 19.81 19.04
CA LEU A 175 -27.77 19.38 19.96
C LEU A 175 -28.05 18.02 20.58
N ARG A 176 -29.30 17.71 20.89
CA ARG A 176 -29.72 16.44 21.52
C ARG A 176 -29.61 15.23 20.58
N THR A 177 -29.64 15.46 19.28
CA THR A 177 -29.60 14.42 18.26
C THR A 177 -28.18 14.05 17.81
N LEU A 178 -27.16 14.76 18.32
CA LEU A 178 -25.78 14.53 17.98
C LEU A 178 -25.29 13.17 18.51
N PRO A 179 -24.57 12.37 17.70
CA PRO A 179 -24.01 11.11 18.14
C PRO A 179 -22.96 11.33 19.23
N ARG A 180 -23.08 10.58 20.34
CA ARG A 180 -22.21 10.71 21.53
C ARG A 180 -21.29 9.50 21.75
N ALA A 181 -21.46 8.45 20.97
CA ALA A 181 -20.76 7.19 21.18
C ALA A 181 -19.24 7.29 20.90
N ASP A 182 -18.85 8.06 19.89
CA ASP A 182 -17.49 8.03 19.35
C ASP A 182 -16.59 9.17 19.86
N GLY A 183 -17.14 10.17 20.59
CA GLY A 183 -16.36 11.31 21.06
C GLY A 183 -17.20 12.39 21.74
N GLN A 184 -16.51 13.39 22.29
CA GLN A 184 -17.15 14.56 22.94
C GLN A 184 -17.21 15.75 21.97
N TRP A 185 -18.34 16.48 22.01
CA TRP A 185 -18.57 17.67 21.21
C TRP A 185 -18.24 18.93 22.02
N PHE A 186 -17.55 19.87 21.35
CA PHE A 186 -17.20 21.17 21.90
C PHE A 186 -17.62 22.28 20.96
N LEU A 187 -18.05 23.41 21.50
CA LEU A 187 -18.40 24.60 20.73
C LEU A 187 -17.14 25.26 20.17
N LEU A 188 -17.05 25.45 18.86
CA LEU A 188 -16.02 26.28 18.24
C LEU A 188 -16.43 27.75 18.22
N ARG A 189 -17.62 28.04 17.72
CA ARG A 189 -18.19 29.38 17.66
C ARG A 189 -19.69 29.35 17.41
N THR A 190 -20.37 30.47 17.69
CA THR A 190 -21.72 30.76 17.21
C THR A 190 -21.63 31.50 15.87
N LEU A 191 -22.56 31.20 14.95
CA LEU A 191 -22.66 31.94 13.67
C LEU A 191 -23.39 33.27 13.87
N PRO A 192 -23.13 34.31 13.03
CA PRO A 192 -23.64 35.68 13.25
C PRO A 192 -25.14 35.76 13.35
N GLY A 193 -25.63 36.57 14.27
CA GLY A 193 -27.08 36.85 14.47
C GLY A 193 -27.43 37.24 15.90
N LEU A 194 -26.53 37.07 16.89
CA LEU A 194 -26.80 37.41 18.29
C LEU A 194 -25.89 38.53 18.82
N PRO A 195 -26.39 39.34 19.78
CA PRO A 195 -25.56 40.25 20.53
C PRO A 195 -24.48 39.45 21.31
N THR A 196 -23.26 39.96 21.31
CA THR A 196 -22.09 39.32 21.96
C THR A 196 -22.31 38.95 23.45
N ALA A 197 -23.26 39.57 24.12
CA ALA A 197 -23.58 39.31 25.55
C ALA A 197 -24.37 37.99 25.80
N LEU A 198 -24.98 37.41 24.76
CA LEU A 198 -25.79 36.19 24.84
C LEU A 198 -25.17 34.98 24.16
N SER A 199 -24.01 35.15 23.52
CA SER A 199 -23.27 34.04 22.87
C SER A 199 -22.55 33.19 23.88
N PRO A 200 -22.74 31.84 23.88
CA PRO A 200 -22.00 30.96 24.75
C PRO A 200 -20.51 31.02 24.43
N ALA A 201 -19.68 30.85 25.47
CA ALA A 201 -18.23 30.91 25.32
C ALA A 201 -17.72 29.77 24.47
N PRO A 202 -16.77 30.00 23.52
CA PRO A 202 -16.11 28.94 22.79
C PRO A 202 -15.42 27.93 23.71
N GLY A 203 -15.36 26.64 23.30
CA GLY A 203 -14.75 25.58 24.10
C GLY A 203 -15.68 24.89 25.11
N LEU A 204 -16.94 25.31 25.22
CA LEU A 204 -17.90 24.66 26.12
C LEU A 204 -18.25 23.24 25.61
N PRO A 205 -18.24 22.22 26.50
CA PRO A 205 -18.68 20.86 26.16
C PRO A 205 -20.20 20.81 25.97
N LEU A 206 -20.66 19.85 25.18
CA LEU A 206 -22.06 19.71 24.78
C LEU A 206 -23.07 19.78 25.94
N ARG A 207 -22.79 19.17 27.10
CA ARG A 207 -23.69 19.16 28.26
C ARG A 207 -23.94 20.55 28.77
N GLN A 208 -22.91 21.38 28.93
CA GLN A 208 -23.03 22.76 29.41
C GLN A 208 -23.64 23.66 28.35
N LEU A 209 -23.35 23.39 27.06
CA LEU A 209 -23.90 24.14 25.96
C LEU A 209 -25.43 23.95 25.84
N GLU A 210 -25.95 22.74 26.04
CA GLU A 210 -27.38 22.45 26.03
C GLU A 210 -28.16 23.25 27.09
N GLU A 211 -27.57 23.53 28.23
CA GLU A 211 -28.19 24.31 29.31
C GLU A 211 -28.20 25.80 28.99
N GLN A 212 -27.11 26.33 28.46
CA GLN A 212 -26.95 27.76 28.16
C GLN A 212 -27.80 28.22 26.96
N VAL A 213 -28.02 27.35 25.96
CA VAL A 213 -28.65 27.70 24.69
C VAL A 213 -30.16 27.34 24.64
N ARG A 214 -30.73 26.77 25.73
CA ARG A 214 -32.17 26.45 25.83
C ARG A 214 -33.13 27.57 25.40
N PRO A 215 -32.85 28.88 25.67
CA PRO A 215 -33.77 29.97 25.29
C PRO A 215 -33.76 30.25 23.78
N GLU A 216 -32.79 29.78 22.99
CA GLU A 216 -32.66 30.11 21.57
C GLU A 216 -32.47 28.87 20.68
N PRO A 217 -33.57 28.21 20.29
CA PRO A 217 -33.51 26.93 19.59
C PRO A 217 -32.96 27.00 18.16
N ASP A 218 -33.01 28.16 17.51
CA ASP A 218 -32.61 28.37 16.13
C ASP A 218 -31.19 28.96 15.99
N LEU A 219 -30.47 29.15 17.08
CA LEU A 219 -29.07 29.58 17.06
C LEU A 219 -28.19 28.57 16.31
N GLN A 220 -27.56 29.03 15.24
CA GLN A 220 -26.61 28.22 14.47
C GLN A 220 -25.26 28.22 15.14
N MET A 221 -24.68 27.02 15.26
CA MET A 221 -23.40 26.82 15.94
C MET A 221 -22.51 25.90 15.14
N GLN A 222 -21.22 26.10 15.26
CA GLN A 222 -20.20 25.21 14.74
C GLN A 222 -19.56 24.43 15.87
N LEU A 223 -19.63 23.13 15.79
CA LEU A 223 -19.14 22.18 16.80
C LEU A 223 -18.03 21.31 16.22
N VAL A 224 -17.08 20.93 17.05
CA VAL A 224 -16.07 19.91 16.77
C VAL A 224 -16.27 18.70 17.67
N GLN A 225 -16.29 17.52 17.09
CA GLN A 225 -16.25 16.27 17.83
C GLN A 225 -14.79 15.80 17.96
N LEU A 226 -14.33 15.66 19.18
CA LEU A 226 -13.03 15.08 19.48
C LEU A 226 -13.23 13.62 19.93
N PRO A 227 -12.62 12.64 19.24
CA PRO A 227 -12.71 11.23 19.62
C PRO A 227 -12.20 10.99 21.05
N ASN A 228 -12.83 10.06 21.77
CA ASN A 228 -12.44 9.71 23.14
C ASN A 228 -10.97 9.30 23.26
N ALA A 229 -10.40 8.72 22.20
CA ALA A 229 -8.97 8.35 22.12
C ALA A 229 -8.01 9.55 22.17
N LEU A 230 -8.48 10.77 21.84
CA LEU A 230 -7.70 12.01 21.93
C LEU A 230 -7.83 12.71 23.29
N LEU A 231 -8.89 12.40 24.05
CA LEU A 231 -9.22 13.08 25.29
C LEU A 231 -8.57 12.43 26.54
N GLY A 232 -7.94 11.24 26.39
CA GLY A 232 -7.44 10.46 27.52
C GLY A 232 -8.57 9.79 28.32
N ALA A 233 -8.23 9.01 29.36
CA ALA A 233 -9.22 8.41 30.24
C ALA A 233 -10.01 9.50 30.97
N PRO A 234 -11.33 9.33 31.20
CA PRO A 234 -12.15 10.34 31.84
C PRO A 234 -11.65 10.57 33.29
N HIS A 235 -11.34 11.82 33.60
CA HIS A 235 -11.14 12.24 35.00
C HIS A 235 -12.41 11.93 35.78
N PRO A 236 -12.32 11.33 36.96
CA PRO A 236 -13.49 11.15 37.84
C PRO A 236 -14.11 12.51 38.17
N GLU A 237 -15.43 12.55 38.09
CA GLU A 237 -16.24 13.74 38.34
C GLU A 237 -15.91 14.35 39.71
N ALA A 238 -15.55 15.63 39.70
CA ALA A 238 -15.50 16.41 40.92
C ALA A 238 -16.94 16.58 41.46
N PRO A 239 -17.18 16.37 42.74
CA PRO A 239 -18.52 16.51 43.32
C PRO A 239 -18.98 17.97 43.30
N SER A 240 -20.20 18.18 42.83
CA SER A 240 -20.90 19.44 42.86
C SER A 240 -21.18 19.82 44.33
N SER A 241 -20.49 20.81 44.86
CA SER A 241 -20.92 21.51 46.11
C SER A 241 -21.39 22.89 45.74
N ALA A 242 -22.72 23.04 45.69
CA ALA A 242 -23.38 24.32 45.81
C ALA A 242 -23.27 24.74 47.29
N GLY A 243 -22.67 25.88 47.53
CA GLY A 243 -22.59 26.50 48.84
C GLY A 243 -22.06 27.91 48.72
N GLN A 244 -22.97 28.88 48.72
CA GLN A 244 -22.68 30.30 48.88
C GLN A 244 -21.90 30.54 50.17
N VAL A 245 -20.84 31.32 50.14
CA VAL A 245 -20.47 32.25 51.23
C VAL A 245 -19.76 33.47 50.65
N ASP A 246 -20.25 34.63 51.03
CA ASP A 246 -19.71 35.98 50.82
C ASP A 246 -18.37 36.21 51.53
N GLY A 247 -17.60 37.16 51.01
CA GLY A 247 -16.78 38.03 51.82
C GLY A 247 -15.28 38.02 51.61
N ASP A 248 -14.82 39.14 51.14
CA ASP A 248 -13.57 39.86 51.41
C ASP A 248 -12.22 39.41 50.87
N ALA A 249 -11.62 40.41 50.26
CA ALA A 249 -10.26 40.51 49.76
C ALA A 249 -9.19 40.19 50.82
N ASP A 250 -8.18 39.40 50.48
CA ASP A 250 -6.82 39.84 50.69
C ASP A 250 -5.80 38.99 49.87
N SER A 251 -4.78 39.67 49.41
CA SER A 251 -3.71 39.21 48.59
C SER A 251 -2.74 38.28 49.29
N THR A 252 -2.60 37.04 48.89
CA THR A 252 -1.33 36.31 49.08
C THR A 252 -1.22 35.18 48.03
N ALA A 253 -0.14 35.23 47.30
CA ALA A 253 0.25 34.23 46.32
C ALA A 253 0.41 32.85 46.99
N VAL A 254 -0.46 31.91 46.63
CA VAL A 254 -0.28 30.50 47.01
C VAL A 254 0.10 29.72 45.77
N GLN A 255 1.32 29.22 45.77
CA GLN A 255 1.83 28.24 44.83
C GLN A 255 0.90 27.03 44.79
N ALA A 256 0.43 26.70 43.58
CA ALA A 256 -0.28 25.47 43.34
C ALA A 256 0.65 24.24 43.52
N PRO A 257 0.17 23.17 44.16
CA PRO A 257 0.98 21.96 44.32
C PRO A 257 1.24 21.27 42.99
N VAL A 258 2.51 21.04 42.74
CA VAL A 258 3.01 20.20 41.61
C VAL A 258 2.63 18.77 41.94
N LEU A 259 1.76 18.19 41.11
CA LEU A 259 1.50 16.74 41.11
C LEU A 259 2.71 16.03 40.50
N PRO A 260 3.20 14.93 41.12
CA PRO A 260 4.38 14.23 40.63
C PRO A 260 4.10 13.50 39.31
N ASP A 261 5.04 13.64 38.40
CA ASP A 261 5.16 12.96 37.12
C ASP A 261 5.24 11.43 37.35
N PRO A 262 4.37 10.60 36.75
CA PRO A 262 4.40 9.15 36.94
C PRO A 262 5.66 8.45 36.39
N TRP A 263 6.57 9.17 35.73
CA TRP A 263 7.77 8.62 35.09
C TRP A 263 9.09 8.93 35.81
N SER A 264 9.06 9.65 36.94
CA SER A 264 10.28 9.98 37.71
C SER A 264 10.66 8.94 38.78
N ALA A 265 9.87 7.88 38.97
CA ALA A 265 10.13 6.85 39.96
C ALA A 265 10.96 5.65 39.49
N ALA A 266 11.43 5.64 38.26
CA ALA A 266 12.22 4.52 37.70
C ALA A 266 13.73 4.80 37.54
N GLY A 267 14.21 5.92 38.05
CA GLY A 267 15.59 6.39 37.84
C GLY A 267 16.54 6.39 39.04
N ALA A 268 16.21 5.78 40.17
CA ALA A 268 17.07 5.82 41.35
C ALA A 268 17.11 4.51 42.13
N ALA A 269 17.58 3.42 41.52
CA ALA A 269 18.06 2.23 42.22
C ALA A 269 18.77 1.25 41.29
N VAL A 270 19.94 1.61 40.75
CA VAL A 270 20.95 0.64 40.34
C VAL A 270 22.31 1.24 40.59
N ALA A 271 22.78 1.03 41.77
CA ALA A 271 24.22 1.00 42.06
C ALA A 271 24.45 -0.13 43.05
N THR A 272 25.35 -1.02 42.63
CA THR A 272 25.99 -2.06 43.46
C THR A 272 25.14 -3.29 43.81
N ALA A 273 25.34 -4.40 43.05
CA ALA A 273 25.57 -5.70 43.64
C ALA A 273 26.21 -6.68 42.61
N VAL A 274 27.31 -7.18 43.04
CA VAL A 274 28.17 -8.25 42.55
C VAL A 274 27.39 -9.54 42.26
N VAL A 275 27.77 -10.24 41.18
CA VAL A 275 27.34 -11.60 40.84
C VAL A 275 27.80 -12.60 41.92
N PRO A 276 26.96 -13.55 42.31
CA PRO A 276 27.35 -14.94 42.17
C PRO A 276 26.29 -15.89 41.65
N ALA A 277 26.82 -17.02 41.18
CA ALA A 277 26.27 -18.14 40.46
C ALA A 277 24.98 -18.77 40.96
N VAL A 278 24.21 -19.23 39.93
CA VAL A 278 23.40 -20.46 39.86
C VAL A 278 22.80 -21.05 41.11
N ALA A 279 21.50 -20.95 41.25
CA ALA A 279 20.64 -21.99 41.83
C ALA A 279 19.23 -21.94 41.23
N ARG A 280 18.82 -23.12 40.79
CA ARG A 280 17.46 -23.41 40.35
C ARG A 280 16.46 -23.10 41.45
N SER A 281 15.41 -22.37 41.15
CA SER A 281 14.16 -22.51 41.89
C SER A 281 12.96 -22.21 40.97
N THR A 282 12.18 -23.20 40.82
CA THR A 282 10.80 -23.28 40.37
C THR A 282 9.91 -22.29 41.10
N SER A 283 9.02 -21.64 40.41
CA SER A 283 7.64 -21.38 40.81
C SER A 283 7.07 -20.12 40.17
N SER A 284 6.20 -20.33 39.19
CA SER A 284 4.77 -19.90 39.14
C SER A 284 4.46 -18.41 39.32
N ALA A 285 4.17 -17.80 38.17
CA ALA A 285 3.02 -16.93 38.03
C ALA A 285 2.50 -17.08 36.57
N LEU A 286 1.72 -18.15 36.39
CA LEU A 286 0.84 -18.30 35.25
C LEU A 286 -0.35 -17.36 35.46
N ALA A 287 -0.54 -16.44 34.52
CA ALA A 287 -1.82 -15.76 34.36
C ALA A 287 -2.90 -16.83 34.13
N GLU A 288 -3.94 -16.80 34.94
CA GLU A 288 -5.10 -17.68 34.79
C GLU A 288 -5.75 -17.41 33.43
N GLU A 289 -5.70 -18.42 32.55
CA GLU A 289 -6.61 -18.50 31.42
C GLU A 289 -8.04 -18.77 31.94
N PRO A 290 -9.07 -18.20 31.30
CA PRO A 290 -10.44 -18.42 31.71
C PRO A 290 -10.78 -19.92 31.59
N ARG A 291 -11.15 -20.55 32.70
CA ARG A 291 -11.63 -21.92 32.75
C ARG A 291 -12.93 -22.03 31.95
N LEU A 292 -12.92 -22.85 30.91
CA LEU A 292 -14.12 -23.23 30.16
C LEU A 292 -15.05 -24.02 31.08
N ASP A 293 -16.32 -23.59 31.13
CA ASP A 293 -17.38 -24.20 31.87
C ASP A 293 -17.66 -25.63 31.32
N PRO A 294 -17.65 -26.71 32.13
CA PRO A 294 -17.81 -28.06 31.62
C PRO A 294 -19.24 -28.41 31.17
N SER A 295 -20.20 -27.48 31.26
CA SER A 295 -21.61 -27.73 30.90
C SER A 295 -21.99 -27.29 29.47
N ALA A 296 -21.08 -26.79 28.64
CA ALA A 296 -21.39 -26.53 27.25
C ALA A 296 -21.42 -27.84 26.43
N ALA A 297 -22.50 -28.08 25.74
CA ALA A 297 -22.66 -29.23 24.84
C ALA A 297 -21.48 -29.33 23.86
N PRO A 298 -21.00 -30.56 23.52
CA PRO A 298 -19.84 -30.71 22.68
C PRO A 298 -20.12 -30.12 21.30
N VAL A 299 -19.41 -29.01 20.99
CA VAL A 299 -19.30 -28.54 19.62
C VAL A 299 -18.58 -29.64 18.85
N VAL A 300 -19.27 -30.28 17.92
CA VAL A 300 -18.68 -31.26 17.02
C VAL A 300 -17.75 -30.49 16.08
N GLU A 301 -16.48 -30.35 16.46
CA GLU A 301 -15.45 -29.84 15.60
C GLU A 301 -15.24 -30.83 14.45
N SER A 302 -15.63 -30.44 13.23
CA SER A 302 -15.36 -31.23 12.03
C SER A 302 -13.93 -30.98 11.58
N PHE A 303 -13.02 -31.91 11.91
CA PHE A 303 -11.65 -31.87 11.46
C PHE A 303 -11.56 -32.26 9.96
N PRO A 304 -10.83 -31.49 9.13
CA PRO A 304 -10.70 -31.76 7.71
C PRO A 304 -9.88 -33.04 7.49
N VAL A 305 -10.43 -34.00 6.73
CA VAL A 305 -9.74 -35.22 6.32
C VAL A 305 -9.58 -35.22 4.80
N ILE A 306 -8.35 -35.52 4.32
CA ILE A 306 -8.03 -35.67 2.90
C ILE A 306 -7.39 -37.03 2.71
N ARG A 307 -8.06 -37.91 1.95
CA ARG A 307 -7.56 -39.25 1.65
C ARG A 307 -6.50 -39.22 0.56
N ALA A 308 -5.45 -39.97 0.76
CA ALA A 308 -4.36 -40.17 -0.20
C ALA A 308 -3.64 -41.49 0.09
N ASP A 309 -3.02 -42.08 -0.94
CA ASP A 309 -2.21 -43.29 -0.85
C ASP A 309 -0.85 -43.08 -1.48
N GLY A 310 0.21 -43.58 -0.83
CA GLY A 310 1.61 -43.38 -1.24
C GLY A 310 2.31 -42.25 -0.48
N GLN A 311 3.55 -42.50 -0.03
CA GLN A 311 4.30 -41.64 0.91
C GLN A 311 4.27 -40.13 0.59
N ILE A 312 4.48 -39.76 -0.67
CA ILE A 312 4.49 -38.35 -1.09
C ILE A 312 3.08 -37.75 -1.07
N GLN A 313 2.07 -38.52 -1.55
CA GLN A 313 0.69 -38.05 -1.60
C GLN A 313 0.08 -37.93 -0.19
N GLU A 314 0.46 -38.83 0.73
CA GLU A 314 0.09 -38.77 2.14
C GLU A 314 0.67 -37.53 2.83
N ALA A 315 1.95 -37.23 2.60
CA ALA A 315 2.56 -35.99 3.11
C ALA A 315 1.84 -34.76 2.56
N VAL A 316 1.56 -34.72 1.26
CA VAL A 316 0.79 -33.62 0.63
C VAL A 316 -0.60 -33.50 1.26
N ALA A 317 -1.27 -34.61 1.54
CA ALA A 317 -2.57 -34.63 2.20
C ALA A 317 -2.49 -34.07 3.64
N CYS A 318 -1.48 -34.48 4.43
CA CYS A 318 -1.24 -33.98 5.77
C CYS A 318 -1.00 -32.45 5.78
N PHE A 319 -0.14 -31.96 4.90
CA PHE A 319 0.08 -30.51 4.77
C PHE A 319 -1.17 -29.76 4.33
N ARG A 320 -2.00 -30.33 3.46
CA ARG A 320 -3.29 -29.72 3.05
C ARG A 320 -4.32 -29.71 4.20
N MET A 321 -4.30 -30.72 5.03
CA MET A 321 -5.12 -30.80 6.26
C MET A 321 -4.69 -29.72 7.26
N LEU A 322 -3.39 -29.61 7.53
CA LEU A 322 -2.81 -28.56 8.35
C LEU A 322 -3.11 -27.15 7.81
N ALA A 323 -2.99 -26.95 6.50
CA ALA A 323 -3.28 -25.68 5.86
C ALA A 323 -4.73 -25.22 6.07
N LYS A 324 -5.67 -26.17 6.11
CA LYS A 324 -7.09 -25.87 6.39
C LYS A 324 -7.32 -25.47 7.85
N VAL A 325 -6.61 -26.10 8.79
CA VAL A 325 -6.77 -25.84 10.23
C VAL A 325 -6.02 -24.58 10.64
N LEU A 326 -4.78 -24.45 10.22
CA LEU A 326 -3.91 -23.31 10.58
C LEU A 326 -4.13 -22.07 9.71
N GLY A 327 -4.91 -22.21 8.62
CA GLY A 327 -5.30 -21.08 7.78
C GLY A 327 -4.20 -20.53 6.87
N PHE A 328 -3.19 -21.33 6.52
CA PHE A 328 -2.11 -20.92 5.61
C PHE A 328 -2.27 -21.50 4.19
N PRO A 329 -1.85 -20.80 3.14
CA PRO A 329 -2.02 -21.24 1.76
C PRO A 329 -0.94 -22.27 1.34
N ILE A 330 -1.34 -23.36 0.69
CA ILE A 330 -0.44 -24.37 0.10
C ILE A 330 -0.75 -24.57 -1.40
N LYS A 331 0.29 -24.72 -2.22
CA LYS A 331 0.19 -25.23 -3.60
C LYS A 331 0.53 -26.71 -3.61
N PRO A 332 -0.45 -27.60 -3.83
CA PRO A 332 -0.19 -29.05 -3.84
C PRO A 332 0.89 -29.44 -4.85
N ASP A 333 0.85 -28.86 -6.05
CA ASP A 333 1.80 -29.18 -7.13
C ASP A 333 3.25 -28.79 -6.80
N VAL A 334 3.44 -27.64 -6.14
CA VAL A 334 4.77 -27.19 -5.68
C VAL A 334 5.26 -28.07 -4.55
N LEU A 335 4.39 -28.39 -3.59
CA LEU A 335 4.70 -29.26 -2.47
C LEU A 335 5.06 -30.67 -2.96
N THR A 336 4.30 -31.22 -3.92
CA THR A 336 4.59 -32.54 -4.52
C THR A 336 5.99 -32.57 -5.15
N ARG A 337 6.33 -31.58 -5.98
CA ARG A 337 7.67 -31.48 -6.60
C ARG A 337 8.77 -31.36 -5.58
N LEU A 338 8.60 -30.51 -4.57
CA LEU A 338 9.59 -30.35 -3.50
C LEU A 338 9.79 -31.64 -2.71
N LEU A 339 8.70 -32.35 -2.40
CA LEU A 339 8.77 -33.66 -1.73
C LEU A 339 9.45 -34.70 -2.61
N GLU A 340 9.10 -34.80 -3.90
CA GLU A 340 9.71 -35.72 -4.84
C GLU A 340 11.22 -35.49 -4.95
N GLU A 341 11.62 -34.23 -5.16
CA GLU A 341 13.05 -33.87 -5.30
C GLU A 341 13.85 -34.13 -4.03
N GLN A 342 13.30 -33.81 -2.87
CA GLN A 342 14.00 -33.98 -1.59
C GLN A 342 14.01 -35.45 -1.15
N THR A 343 12.92 -36.18 -1.34
CA THR A 343 12.84 -37.62 -1.01
C THR A 343 13.81 -38.43 -1.84
N GLN A 344 14.01 -38.08 -3.11
CA GLN A 344 15.06 -38.70 -3.96
C GLN A 344 16.47 -38.44 -3.44
N ARG A 345 16.71 -37.27 -2.81
CA ARG A 345 18.03 -36.94 -2.26
C ARG A 345 18.31 -37.56 -0.88
N THR A 346 17.26 -37.66 -0.03
CA THR A 346 17.39 -38.13 1.37
C THR A 346 17.08 -39.61 1.55
N GLY A 347 16.60 -40.30 0.51
CA GLY A 347 16.27 -41.73 0.56
C GLY A 347 14.94 -42.06 1.24
N GLY A 348 14.16 -41.09 1.71
CA GLY A 348 12.85 -41.31 2.34
C GLY A 348 12.22 -40.04 2.94
N LEU A 349 10.99 -40.18 3.35
CA LEU A 349 10.23 -39.12 4.02
C LEU A 349 10.56 -39.14 5.54
N SER A 350 10.96 -38.00 6.09
CA SER A 350 11.25 -37.83 7.53
C SER A 350 10.50 -36.63 8.10
N LEU A 351 10.26 -36.64 9.43
CA LEU A 351 9.69 -35.46 10.11
C LEU A 351 10.62 -34.25 10.02
N GLN A 352 11.93 -34.43 9.91
CA GLN A 352 12.87 -33.34 9.67
C GLN A 352 12.67 -32.70 8.31
N LEU A 353 12.43 -33.49 7.27
CA LEU A 353 12.07 -32.97 5.95
C LEU A 353 10.73 -32.22 5.99
N CYS A 354 9.75 -32.76 6.72
CA CYS A 354 8.46 -32.08 6.93
C CYS A 354 8.64 -30.77 7.69
N ALA A 355 9.53 -30.70 8.67
CA ALA A 355 9.85 -29.47 9.40
C ALA A 355 10.43 -28.40 8.45
N ALA A 356 11.44 -28.77 7.66
CA ALA A 356 12.04 -27.85 6.69
C ALA A 356 11.03 -27.31 5.65
N LEU A 357 10.10 -28.17 5.22
CA LEU A 357 9.02 -27.76 4.32
C LEU A 357 7.99 -26.86 5.02
N ALA A 358 7.63 -27.14 6.26
CA ALA A 358 6.73 -26.30 7.03
C ALA A 358 7.31 -24.89 7.27
N GLU A 359 8.62 -24.81 7.54
CA GLU A 359 9.36 -23.54 7.62
C GLU A 359 9.38 -22.78 6.27
N TYR A 360 9.52 -23.50 5.17
CA TYR A 360 9.41 -22.91 3.84
C TYR A 360 8.05 -22.24 3.60
N PHE A 361 6.99 -22.79 4.21
CA PHE A 361 5.65 -22.19 4.17
C PHE A 361 5.40 -21.12 5.26
N GLY A 362 6.44 -20.74 6.01
CA GLY A 362 6.37 -19.68 7.02
C GLY A 362 5.76 -20.13 8.35
N LEU A 363 5.80 -21.41 8.67
CA LEU A 363 5.44 -21.93 9.98
C LEU A 363 6.67 -22.02 10.87
N GLN A 364 6.50 -21.80 12.15
CA GLN A 364 7.52 -22.15 13.13
C GLN A 364 7.41 -23.63 13.44
N THR A 365 8.54 -24.35 13.40
CA THR A 365 8.58 -25.78 13.65
C THR A 365 9.47 -26.13 14.85
N GLN A 366 9.09 -27.14 15.57
CA GLN A 366 9.90 -27.74 16.62
C GLN A 366 9.70 -29.24 16.61
N LEU A 367 10.77 -29.98 16.33
CA LEU A 367 10.76 -31.44 16.46
C LEU A 367 11.09 -31.80 17.90
N ALA A 368 10.25 -32.62 18.53
CA ALA A 368 10.44 -33.06 19.91
C ALA A 368 10.05 -34.54 20.06
N ASP A 369 10.86 -35.27 20.80
CA ASP A 369 10.50 -36.61 21.25
C ASP A 369 9.79 -36.46 22.59
N VAL A 370 8.46 -36.61 22.57
CA VAL A 370 7.63 -36.34 23.72
C VAL A 370 7.41 -37.61 24.54
N PRO A 371 7.83 -37.64 25.83
CA PRO A 371 7.51 -38.74 26.74
C PRO A 371 6.01 -38.87 26.93
N LEU A 372 5.52 -40.08 27.10
CA LEU A 372 4.10 -40.39 27.27
C LEU A 372 3.38 -39.61 28.38
N GLU A 373 4.11 -39.32 29.47
CA GLU A 373 3.62 -38.52 30.60
C GLU A 373 3.31 -37.06 30.26
N LEU A 374 3.97 -36.54 29.21
CA LEU A 374 3.86 -35.15 28.79
C LEU A 374 3.06 -34.95 27.51
N ILE A 375 2.47 -36.01 26.94
CA ILE A 375 1.77 -35.94 25.65
C ILE A 375 0.55 -35.04 25.72
N GLU A 376 -0.13 -34.97 26.87
CA GLU A 376 -1.28 -34.08 27.10
C GLU A 376 -0.94 -32.59 27.01
N ARG A 377 0.34 -32.23 27.09
CA ARG A 377 0.83 -30.84 26.96
C ARG A 377 1.23 -30.46 25.53
N VAL A 378 1.12 -31.38 24.58
CA VAL A 378 1.44 -31.12 23.18
C VAL A 378 0.40 -30.16 22.57
N THR A 379 0.86 -29.10 21.97
CA THR A 379 -0.01 -28.18 21.24
C THR A 379 -0.46 -28.78 19.91
N THR A 380 -1.75 -28.84 19.68
CA THR A 380 -2.34 -29.34 18.42
C THR A 380 -2.82 -28.19 17.53
N PRO A 381 -2.78 -28.30 16.19
CA PRO A 381 -2.42 -29.50 15.43
C PRO A 381 -0.91 -29.71 15.30
N ALA A 382 -0.47 -30.98 15.27
CA ALA A 382 0.93 -31.38 15.10
C ALA A 382 1.05 -32.52 14.07
N LEU A 383 2.25 -32.79 13.56
CA LEU A 383 2.49 -33.96 12.71
C LEU A 383 3.16 -35.07 13.53
N VAL A 384 2.71 -36.28 13.31
CA VAL A 384 3.24 -37.49 13.96
C VAL A 384 3.41 -38.60 12.93
N LEU A 385 4.29 -39.57 13.22
CA LEU A 385 4.38 -40.82 12.47
C LEU A 385 3.51 -41.87 13.15
N ASN A 386 2.59 -42.44 12.40
CA ASN A 386 1.76 -43.59 12.80
C ASN A 386 2.29 -44.82 12.07
N GLY A 387 3.37 -45.41 12.58
CA GLY A 387 4.16 -46.42 11.86
C GLY A 387 4.92 -45.73 10.69
N ASP A 388 4.73 -46.23 9.46
CA ASP A 388 5.33 -45.66 8.24
C ASP A 388 4.48 -44.55 7.62
N GLU A 389 3.30 -44.25 8.16
CA GLU A 389 2.38 -43.25 7.65
C GLU A 389 2.49 -41.95 8.41
N LEU A 390 2.50 -40.84 7.66
CA LEU A 390 2.44 -39.50 8.25
C LEU A 390 0.97 -39.15 8.58
N ALA A 391 0.71 -38.72 9.82
CA ALA A 391 -0.62 -38.32 10.26
C ALA A 391 -0.64 -36.97 10.96
N VAL A 392 -1.78 -36.30 10.93
CA VAL A 392 -2.01 -35.03 11.65
C VAL A 392 -2.67 -35.31 12.99
N LEU A 393 -2.04 -34.96 14.08
CA LEU A 393 -2.59 -35.03 15.43
C LEU A 393 -3.49 -33.79 15.64
N TYR A 394 -4.79 -34.01 15.68
CA TYR A 394 -5.78 -32.95 15.83
C TYR A 394 -6.18 -32.63 17.26
N ALA A 395 -6.30 -33.66 18.08
CA ALA A 395 -6.69 -33.51 19.47
C ALA A 395 -6.14 -34.65 20.32
N ILE A 396 -5.90 -34.35 21.58
CA ILE A 396 -5.50 -35.33 22.59
C ILE A 396 -6.63 -35.46 23.60
N ARG A 397 -7.10 -36.68 23.79
CA ARG A 397 -8.11 -37.03 24.80
C ARG A 397 -7.46 -37.91 25.83
N PRO A 398 -8.02 -38.04 27.04
CA PRO A 398 -7.46 -38.93 28.07
C PRO A 398 -7.34 -40.37 27.54
N GLY A 399 -6.08 -40.83 27.34
CA GLY A 399 -5.73 -42.16 26.82
C GLY A 399 -5.87 -42.36 25.31
N GLU A 400 -6.33 -41.36 24.52
CA GLU A 400 -6.54 -41.49 23.08
C GLU A 400 -5.99 -40.28 22.31
N LEU A 401 -5.37 -40.52 21.16
CA LEU A 401 -4.95 -39.54 20.18
C LEU A 401 -5.91 -39.53 18.99
N LEU A 402 -6.45 -38.37 18.65
CA LEU A 402 -7.29 -38.21 17.46
C LEU A 402 -6.40 -37.86 16.27
N LEU A 403 -6.18 -38.85 15.38
CA LEU A 403 -5.29 -38.74 14.22
C LEU A 403 -6.09 -38.56 12.93
N GLY A 404 -5.65 -37.62 12.10
CA GLY A 404 -6.06 -37.52 10.70
C GLY A 404 -5.04 -38.27 9.83
N ALA A 405 -5.26 -39.54 9.59
CA ALA A 405 -4.45 -40.43 8.77
C ALA A 405 -4.93 -40.41 7.32
N PRO A 406 -4.10 -40.11 6.30
CA PRO A 406 -4.56 -40.04 4.93
C PRO A 406 -5.14 -41.32 4.36
N ARG A 407 -4.71 -42.51 4.80
CA ARG A 407 -5.25 -43.79 4.35
C ARG A 407 -6.58 -44.17 5.06
N GLU A 408 -6.58 -44.00 6.36
CA GLU A 408 -7.68 -44.50 7.20
C GLU A 408 -8.78 -43.45 7.45
N GLY A 409 -8.40 -42.18 7.43
CA GLY A 409 -9.31 -41.09 7.74
C GLY A 409 -9.12 -40.50 9.14
N LEU A 410 -10.18 -40.08 9.79
CA LEU A 410 -10.12 -39.61 11.17
C LEU A 410 -10.27 -40.80 12.12
N VAL A 411 -9.20 -41.16 12.82
CA VAL A 411 -9.13 -42.37 13.64
C VAL A 411 -8.69 -42.03 15.07
N PRO A 412 -9.47 -42.41 16.08
CA PRO A 412 -8.97 -42.38 17.45
C PRO A 412 -8.06 -43.59 17.68
N ARG A 413 -6.85 -43.36 18.15
CA ARG A 413 -5.87 -44.39 18.48
C ARG A 413 -5.51 -44.30 19.96
N SER A 414 -5.47 -45.47 20.64
CA SER A 414 -4.93 -45.49 22.00
C SER A 414 -3.43 -45.16 21.99
N LEU A 415 -2.97 -44.53 23.05
CA LEU A 415 -1.56 -44.13 23.19
C LEU A 415 -0.61 -45.31 23.06
N ASP A 416 -0.99 -46.45 23.67
CA ASP A 416 -0.22 -47.72 23.61
C ASP A 416 -0.16 -48.30 22.19
N ALA A 417 -1.22 -48.15 21.40
CA ALA A 417 -1.23 -48.63 20.02
C ALA A 417 -0.28 -47.83 19.11
N VAL A 418 -0.17 -46.51 19.30
CA VAL A 418 0.74 -45.66 18.52
C VAL A 418 2.18 -45.94 18.90
N MET A 419 2.46 -46.17 20.19
CA MET A 419 3.84 -46.49 20.65
C MET A 419 4.32 -47.85 20.16
N ARG A 420 3.47 -48.87 20.07
CA ARG A 420 3.84 -50.19 19.52
C ARG A 420 4.26 -50.15 18.05
N LEU A 421 3.90 -49.07 17.34
CA LEU A 421 4.30 -48.86 15.94
C LEU A 421 5.64 -48.10 15.80
N GLN A 422 6.21 -47.64 16.91
CA GLN A 422 7.51 -46.93 16.90
C GLN A 422 8.65 -47.99 17.08
N PRO A 423 9.89 -47.61 16.63
CA PRO A 423 11.07 -48.47 16.88
C PRO A 423 11.28 -48.74 18.38
N GLU A 424 11.76 -49.93 18.72
CA GLU A 424 11.98 -50.34 20.12
C GLU A 424 12.95 -49.44 20.93
N GLU A 425 13.74 -48.64 20.26
CA GLU A 425 14.68 -47.70 20.88
C GLU A 425 14.09 -46.30 21.17
N ALA A 426 12.85 -46.04 20.76
CA ALA A 426 12.22 -44.75 20.91
C ALA A 426 11.78 -44.50 22.38
N LYS A 427 12.36 -43.49 23.01
CA LYS A 427 12.06 -43.08 24.40
C LYS A 427 10.78 -42.22 24.50
N GLY A 428 10.16 -41.87 23.41
CA GLY A 428 8.98 -41.04 23.32
C GLY A 428 8.36 -41.01 21.93
N LEU A 429 7.23 -40.35 21.78
CA LEU A 429 6.60 -40.13 20.47
C LEU A 429 7.27 -38.97 19.74
N PRO A 430 7.83 -39.16 18.53
CA PRO A 430 8.36 -38.06 17.73
C PRO A 430 7.23 -37.22 17.17
N VAL A 431 7.15 -35.98 17.60
CA VAL A 431 6.09 -35.01 17.24
C VAL A 431 6.72 -33.78 16.62
N LEU A 432 6.23 -33.38 15.45
CA LEU A 432 6.54 -32.10 14.87
C LEU A 432 5.48 -31.07 15.26
N LEU A 433 5.82 -30.23 16.21
CA LEU A 433 5.01 -29.11 16.65
C LEU A 433 5.03 -28.00 15.58
N LEU A 434 3.85 -27.47 15.28
CA LEU A 434 3.66 -26.45 14.25
C LEU A 434 2.91 -25.26 14.83
N ARG A 435 3.47 -24.08 14.63
CA ARG A 435 2.83 -22.83 15.06
C ARG A 435 2.83 -21.81 13.92
N THR A 436 1.70 -21.12 13.76
CA THR A 436 1.65 -19.97 12.86
C THR A 436 2.36 -18.79 13.50
N LEU A 437 3.28 -18.20 12.75
CA LEU A 437 3.87 -16.90 13.10
C LEU A 437 2.94 -15.77 12.66
N PRO A 438 3.07 -14.58 13.23
CA PRO A 438 2.44 -13.39 12.64
C PRO A 438 2.82 -13.17 11.17
N SER A 439 4.00 -13.66 10.74
CA SER A 439 4.50 -13.66 9.36
C SER A 439 3.96 -14.77 8.45
N THR A 440 3.22 -15.75 9.00
CA THR A 440 2.61 -16.81 8.19
C THR A 440 1.55 -16.22 7.27
N PRO A 441 1.61 -16.41 5.94
CA PRO A 441 0.63 -15.89 5.00
C PRO A 441 -0.77 -16.41 5.34
N LYS A 442 -1.75 -15.54 5.63
CA LYS A 442 -3.12 -15.95 6.02
C LYS A 442 -4.07 -16.17 4.84
N SER A 443 -3.81 -15.56 3.71
CA SER A 443 -4.63 -15.71 2.51
C SER A 443 -3.78 -15.61 1.26
N ARG A 444 -4.12 -16.38 0.23
CA ARG A 444 -3.55 -16.24 -1.11
C ARG A 444 -4.17 -15.07 -1.83
N PHE A 445 -3.33 -14.38 -2.60
CA PHE A 445 -3.81 -13.48 -3.62
C PHE A 445 -4.65 -14.26 -4.65
N GLY A 446 -5.87 -13.84 -4.84
CA GLY A 446 -6.82 -14.45 -5.76
C GLY A 446 -8.10 -13.64 -5.86
N LEU A 447 -9.12 -14.17 -6.51
CA LEU A 447 -10.41 -13.46 -6.70
C LEU A 447 -11.04 -12.95 -5.40
N LYS A 448 -10.85 -13.63 -4.28
CA LYS A 448 -11.34 -13.18 -2.98
C LYS A 448 -10.70 -11.88 -2.49
N TRP A 449 -9.47 -11.60 -2.92
CA TRP A 449 -8.77 -10.38 -2.57
C TRP A 449 -9.43 -9.12 -3.15
N PHE A 450 -10.14 -9.26 -4.29
CA PHE A 450 -10.86 -8.16 -4.93
C PHE A 450 -12.24 -7.90 -4.32
N LEU A 451 -12.78 -8.85 -3.54
CA LEU A 451 -14.13 -8.74 -2.93
C LEU A 451 -14.32 -7.49 -2.05
N PRO A 452 -13.36 -7.05 -1.21
CA PRO A 452 -13.52 -5.83 -0.42
C PRO A 452 -13.71 -4.58 -1.29
N ALA A 453 -12.93 -4.44 -2.38
CA ALA A 453 -13.03 -3.32 -3.32
C ALA A 453 -14.39 -3.33 -4.06
N ILE A 454 -14.86 -4.50 -4.47
CA ILE A 454 -16.19 -4.70 -5.08
C ILE A 454 -17.31 -4.37 -4.07
N LYS A 455 -17.20 -4.85 -2.82
CA LYS A 455 -18.18 -4.56 -1.76
C LYS A 455 -18.26 -3.07 -1.42
N LYS A 456 -17.13 -2.36 -1.43
CA LYS A 456 -17.09 -0.91 -1.21
C LYS A 456 -17.89 -0.17 -2.26
N ASN A 457 -17.85 -0.62 -3.52
CA ASN A 457 -18.55 -0.02 -4.66
C ASN A 457 -19.88 -0.72 -5.02
N ARG A 458 -20.54 -1.39 -4.06
CA ARG A 458 -21.78 -2.16 -4.31
C ARG A 458 -22.94 -1.34 -4.83
N LYS A 459 -23.09 -0.08 -4.36
CA LYS A 459 -24.21 0.79 -4.79
C LYS A 459 -24.17 1.09 -6.29
N PRO A 460 -23.07 1.64 -6.85
CA PRO A 460 -22.97 1.84 -8.30
C PRO A 460 -23.12 0.55 -9.10
N LEU A 461 -22.59 -0.58 -8.60
CA LEU A 461 -22.77 -1.87 -9.28
C LEU A 461 -24.24 -2.33 -9.34
N ILE A 462 -25.01 -2.07 -8.30
CA ILE A 462 -26.46 -2.34 -8.30
C ILE A 462 -27.16 -1.40 -9.29
N GLU A 463 -26.77 -0.13 -9.36
CA GLU A 463 -27.32 0.84 -10.33
C GLU A 463 -27.06 0.39 -11.78
N VAL A 464 -25.83 -0.11 -12.06
CA VAL A 464 -25.49 -0.71 -13.36
C VAL A 464 -26.36 -1.94 -13.64
N LEU A 465 -26.59 -2.80 -12.65
CA LEU A 465 -27.44 -3.98 -12.79
C LEU A 465 -28.89 -3.59 -13.10
N VAL A 466 -29.45 -2.61 -12.40
CA VAL A 466 -30.80 -2.09 -12.63
C VAL A 466 -30.89 -1.43 -14.01
N ALA A 467 -29.90 -0.59 -14.37
CA ALA A 467 -29.85 0.01 -15.70
C ALA A 467 -29.78 -1.05 -16.80
N SER A 468 -28.98 -2.13 -16.59
CA SER A 468 -28.91 -3.27 -17.51
C SER A 468 -30.24 -3.99 -17.69
N LEU A 469 -31.01 -4.16 -16.59
CA LEU A 469 -32.36 -4.76 -16.67
C LEU A 469 -33.28 -3.91 -17.59
N PHE A 470 -33.26 -2.60 -17.41
CA PHE A 470 -34.09 -1.73 -18.23
C PHE A 470 -33.63 -1.73 -19.70
N VAL A 471 -32.33 -1.69 -19.97
CA VAL A 471 -31.78 -1.81 -21.33
C VAL A 471 -32.27 -3.09 -21.99
N GLN A 472 -32.22 -4.24 -21.30
CA GLN A 472 -32.65 -5.52 -21.84
C GLN A 472 -34.18 -5.59 -22.07
N LEU A 473 -34.97 -4.94 -21.22
CA LEU A 473 -36.42 -4.80 -21.42
C LEU A 473 -36.75 -3.94 -22.63
N PHE A 474 -36.09 -2.77 -22.80
CA PHE A 474 -36.27 -1.95 -24.00
C PHE A 474 -35.81 -2.66 -25.27
N GLN A 475 -34.69 -3.42 -25.18
CA GLN A 475 -34.19 -4.22 -26.30
C GLN A 475 -35.19 -5.28 -26.73
N LEU A 476 -35.95 -5.86 -25.79
CA LEU A 476 -37.04 -6.80 -26.12
C LEU A 476 -38.24 -6.13 -26.81
N MET A 477 -38.50 -4.85 -26.54
CA MET A 477 -39.63 -4.14 -27.13
C MET A 477 -39.47 -3.98 -28.65
N ASN A 478 -38.25 -3.83 -29.17
CA ASN A 478 -38.04 -3.61 -30.61
C ASN A 478 -38.52 -4.81 -31.47
N PRO A 479 -38.17 -6.07 -31.21
CA PRO A 479 -38.71 -7.23 -31.92
C PRO A 479 -40.25 -7.34 -31.83
N LEU A 480 -40.80 -7.06 -30.64
CA LEU A 480 -42.26 -7.10 -30.43
C LEU A 480 -43.00 -6.05 -31.27
N LEU A 481 -42.50 -4.82 -31.36
CA LEU A 481 -43.05 -3.79 -32.22
C LEU A 481 -42.91 -4.13 -33.68
N ILE A 482 -41.75 -4.67 -34.12
CA ILE A 482 -41.58 -5.15 -35.52
C ILE A 482 -42.61 -6.22 -35.84
N GLN A 483 -42.88 -7.15 -34.93
CA GLN A 483 -43.91 -8.16 -35.08
C GLN A 483 -45.28 -7.50 -35.31
N GLN A 484 -45.68 -6.51 -34.47
CA GLN A 484 -46.95 -5.84 -34.61
C GLN A 484 -47.07 -5.09 -35.95
N ILE A 485 -45.99 -4.46 -36.43
CA ILE A 485 -45.94 -3.82 -37.75
C ILE A 485 -46.21 -4.85 -38.87
N ILE A 486 -45.52 -6.02 -38.79
CA ILE A 486 -45.68 -7.04 -39.84
C ILE A 486 -47.08 -7.64 -39.80
N ASP A 487 -47.58 -8.03 -38.63
CA ASP A 487 -48.84 -8.78 -38.49
C ASP A 487 -50.07 -7.86 -38.67
N LYS A 488 -50.05 -6.63 -38.15
CA LYS A 488 -51.21 -5.72 -38.23
C LYS A 488 -51.18 -4.78 -39.43
N VAL A 489 -50.03 -4.19 -39.73
CA VAL A 489 -49.95 -3.19 -40.82
C VAL A 489 -49.87 -3.90 -42.15
N ILE A 490 -48.93 -4.83 -42.31
CA ILE A 490 -48.77 -5.52 -43.58
C ILE A 490 -49.82 -6.63 -43.75
N GLY A 491 -50.06 -7.46 -42.75
CA GLY A 491 -50.94 -8.61 -42.80
C GLY A 491 -52.41 -8.26 -42.83
N GLN A 492 -52.85 -7.14 -42.20
CA GLN A 492 -54.25 -6.70 -42.10
C GLN A 492 -54.55 -5.36 -42.81
N ASN A 493 -53.59 -4.82 -43.59
CA ASN A 493 -53.68 -3.52 -44.27
C ASN A 493 -54.01 -2.33 -43.32
N GLY A 494 -53.53 -2.37 -42.07
CA GLY A 494 -53.80 -1.38 -41.02
C GLY A 494 -52.94 -0.13 -41.14
N MET A 495 -53.01 0.61 -42.24
CA MET A 495 -52.17 1.79 -42.51
C MET A 495 -52.24 2.89 -41.44
N SER A 496 -53.38 3.00 -40.70
CA SER A 496 -53.57 3.99 -39.64
C SER A 496 -52.70 3.72 -38.38
N THR A 497 -52.30 2.50 -38.14
CA THR A 497 -51.47 2.11 -37.01
C THR A 497 -49.95 2.25 -37.24
N LEU A 498 -49.55 2.31 -38.53
CA LEU A 498 -48.15 2.43 -38.90
C LEU A 498 -47.42 3.64 -38.29
N PRO A 499 -47.97 4.87 -38.36
CA PRO A 499 -47.29 6.04 -37.79
C PRO A 499 -47.08 5.93 -36.27
N VAL A 500 -48.07 5.38 -35.56
CA VAL A 500 -47.97 5.21 -34.10
C VAL A 500 -46.91 4.21 -33.72
N LEU A 501 -46.87 3.01 -34.41
CA LEU A 501 -45.86 2.00 -34.15
C LEU A 501 -44.46 2.44 -34.56
N ALA A 502 -44.34 3.22 -35.64
CA ALA A 502 -43.07 3.80 -36.09
C ALA A 502 -42.52 4.80 -35.07
N VAL A 503 -43.38 5.71 -34.56
CA VAL A 503 -42.99 6.67 -33.51
C VAL A 503 -42.56 5.93 -32.25
N LEU A 504 -43.31 4.90 -31.82
CA LEU A 504 -42.96 4.11 -30.67
C LEU A 504 -41.63 3.38 -30.83
N LEU A 505 -41.39 2.77 -32.01
CA LEU A 505 -40.14 2.10 -32.31
C LEU A 505 -38.93 3.06 -32.23
N VAL A 506 -39.06 4.24 -32.82
CA VAL A 506 -38.04 5.30 -32.75
C VAL A 506 -37.84 5.76 -31.30
N ALA A 507 -38.92 6.00 -30.54
CA ALA A 507 -38.85 6.42 -29.15
C ALA A 507 -38.15 5.36 -28.29
N PHE A 508 -38.56 4.08 -28.37
CA PHE A 508 -37.91 3.03 -27.61
C PHE A 508 -36.44 2.85 -28.02
N SER A 509 -36.09 2.95 -29.28
CA SER A 509 -34.72 2.89 -29.77
C SER A 509 -33.87 4.05 -29.19
N ILE A 510 -34.41 5.27 -29.12
CA ILE A 510 -33.73 6.42 -28.49
C ILE A 510 -33.51 6.15 -27.00
N PHE A 511 -34.56 5.68 -26.26
CA PHE A 511 -34.43 5.36 -24.85
C PHE A 511 -33.44 4.21 -24.58
N GLU A 512 -33.47 3.16 -25.39
CA GLU A 512 -32.50 2.04 -25.32
C GLU A 512 -31.06 2.56 -25.45
N ASN A 513 -30.79 3.36 -26.49
CA ASN A 513 -29.43 3.88 -26.72
C ASN A 513 -28.99 4.86 -25.62
N LEU A 514 -29.92 5.74 -25.15
CA LEU A 514 -29.65 6.66 -24.05
C LEU A 514 -29.32 5.91 -22.75
N LEU A 515 -30.11 4.89 -22.41
CA LEU A 515 -29.89 4.06 -21.22
C LEU A 515 -28.60 3.25 -21.35
N THR A 516 -28.31 2.76 -22.54
CA THR A 516 -27.06 2.03 -22.83
C THR A 516 -25.85 2.94 -22.63
N ALA A 517 -25.90 4.19 -23.11
CA ALA A 517 -24.85 5.19 -22.89
C ALA A 517 -24.69 5.52 -21.40
N LEU A 518 -25.81 5.74 -20.68
CA LEU A 518 -25.78 6.02 -19.26
C LEU A 518 -25.22 4.84 -18.45
N ARG A 519 -25.68 3.61 -18.72
CA ARG A 519 -25.17 2.38 -18.14
C ARG A 519 -23.68 2.25 -18.35
N THR A 520 -23.21 2.47 -19.58
CA THR A 520 -21.80 2.36 -19.93
C THR A 520 -20.97 3.38 -19.17
N ASN A 521 -21.46 4.64 -19.08
CA ASN A 521 -20.76 5.69 -18.34
C ASN A 521 -20.65 5.36 -16.85
N LEU A 522 -21.76 4.96 -16.21
CA LEU A 522 -21.76 4.52 -14.80
C LEU A 522 -20.82 3.31 -14.57
N PHE A 523 -20.81 2.40 -15.52
CA PHE A 523 -19.96 1.21 -15.46
C PHE A 523 -18.47 1.59 -15.55
N VAL A 524 -18.08 2.42 -16.52
CA VAL A 524 -16.70 2.86 -16.71
C VAL A 524 -16.22 3.68 -15.50
N ASP A 525 -17.04 4.61 -14.97
CA ASP A 525 -16.67 5.36 -13.77
C ASP A 525 -16.44 4.43 -12.57
N THR A 526 -17.35 3.47 -12.35
CA THR A 526 -17.23 2.50 -11.25
C THR A 526 -15.98 1.65 -11.39
N THR A 527 -15.67 1.18 -12.59
CA THR A 527 -14.50 0.35 -12.86
C THR A 527 -13.20 1.12 -12.67
N ASN A 528 -13.13 2.38 -13.11
CA ASN A 528 -11.97 3.24 -12.91
C ASN A 528 -11.69 3.52 -11.43
N ARG A 529 -12.73 3.69 -10.61
CA ARG A 529 -12.58 3.85 -9.14
C ARG A 529 -12.03 2.58 -8.47
N ILE A 530 -12.50 1.42 -8.91
CA ILE A 530 -11.98 0.13 -8.41
C ILE A 530 -10.52 -0.02 -8.81
N ASP A 531 -10.17 0.29 -10.06
CA ASP A 531 -8.81 0.20 -10.59
C ASP A 531 -7.82 1.08 -9.81
N LEU A 532 -8.17 2.36 -9.63
CA LEU A 532 -7.33 3.28 -8.86
C LEU A 532 -7.07 2.75 -7.45
N SER A 533 -8.11 2.28 -6.77
CA SER A 533 -7.98 1.72 -5.41
C SER A 533 -7.11 0.45 -5.36
N LEU A 534 -7.18 -0.40 -6.37
CA LEU A 534 -6.38 -1.62 -6.45
C LEU A 534 -4.91 -1.31 -6.79
N GLY A 535 -4.70 -0.38 -7.73
CA GLY A 535 -3.36 0.08 -8.09
C GLY A 535 -2.61 0.67 -6.91
N GLU A 536 -3.28 1.54 -6.14
CA GLU A 536 -2.73 2.13 -4.93
C GLU A 536 -2.25 1.07 -3.92
N VAL A 537 -3.10 0.06 -3.63
CA VAL A 537 -2.76 -1.01 -2.68
C VAL A 537 -1.59 -1.86 -3.17
N ILE A 538 -1.51 -2.17 -4.46
CA ILE A 538 -0.44 -3.00 -5.02
C ILE A 538 0.89 -2.23 -5.06
N ILE A 539 0.87 -0.96 -5.44
CA ILE A 539 2.08 -0.12 -5.45
C ILE A 539 2.56 0.13 -4.02
N ASP A 540 1.65 0.43 -3.09
CA ASP A 540 2.01 0.58 -1.67
C ASP A 540 2.65 -0.69 -1.12
N HIS A 541 2.09 -1.87 -1.44
CA HIS A 541 2.67 -3.16 -1.06
C HIS A 541 4.05 -3.37 -1.67
N LEU A 542 4.21 -3.11 -2.97
CA LEU A 542 5.48 -3.26 -3.68
C LEU A 542 6.60 -2.41 -3.05
N LEU A 543 6.30 -1.14 -2.74
CA LEU A 543 7.28 -0.22 -2.15
C LEU A 543 7.69 -0.62 -0.72
N LYS A 544 6.90 -1.43 -0.04
CA LYS A 544 7.17 -1.95 1.31
C LYS A 544 7.86 -3.32 1.32
N LEU A 545 8.17 -3.90 0.16
CA LEU A 545 8.89 -5.17 0.08
C LEU A 545 10.36 -5.01 0.49
N PRO A 546 10.99 -6.07 1.07
CA PRO A 546 12.39 -6.03 1.47
C PRO A 546 13.32 -5.89 0.26
N LEU A 547 14.47 -5.21 0.47
CA LEU A 547 15.45 -4.95 -0.61
C LEU A 547 15.89 -6.23 -1.33
N GLY A 548 16.07 -7.34 -0.62
CA GLY A 548 16.44 -8.63 -1.22
C GLY A 548 15.42 -9.21 -2.20
N TYR A 549 14.19 -8.68 -2.24
CA TYR A 549 13.21 -9.01 -3.29
C TYR A 549 13.59 -8.36 -4.63
N PHE A 550 14.04 -7.09 -4.59
CA PHE A 550 14.42 -6.31 -5.77
C PHE A 550 15.76 -6.76 -6.35
N ASP A 551 16.72 -7.15 -5.52
CA ASP A 551 18.04 -7.62 -5.96
C ASP A 551 17.97 -8.88 -6.85
N LYS A 552 16.97 -9.72 -6.62
CA LYS A 552 16.81 -10.99 -7.35
C LYS A 552 16.05 -10.83 -8.67
N ARG A 553 15.46 -9.67 -8.92
CA ARG A 553 14.55 -9.46 -10.05
C ARG A 553 14.90 -8.19 -10.83
N PRO A 554 15.11 -8.30 -12.14
CA PRO A 554 15.29 -7.14 -13.01
C PRO A 554 14.05 -6.21 -12.97
N VAL A 555 14.26 -4.90 -13.04
CA VAL A 555 13.20 -3.90 -13.07
C VAL A 555 12.19 -4.15 -14.20
N GLY A 556 12.67 -4.60 -15.36
CA GLY A 556 11.80 -4.96 -16.49
C GLY A 556 10.85 -6.12 -16.20
N GLU A 557 11.26 -7.10 -15.40
CA GLU A 557 10.40 -8.19 -14.95
C GLU A 557 9.31 -7.68 -14.00
N LEU A 558 9.67 -6.81 -13.05
CA LEU A 558 8.72 -6.19 -12.13
C LEU A 558 7.70 -5.32 -12.87
N SER A 559 8.15 -4.51 -13.83
CA SER A 559 7.27 -3.71 -14.70
C SER A 559 6.31 -4.60 -15.51
N SER A 560 6.80 -5.72 -16.06
CA SER A 560 5.95 -6.68 -16.78
C SER A 560 4.90 -7.31 -15.86
N ARG A 561 5.26 -7.65 -14.62
CA ARG A 561 4.32 -8.20 -13.63
C ARG A 561 3.26 -7.18 -13.19
N LEU A 562 3.64 -5.92 -13.04
CA LEU A 562 2.68 -4.84 -12.80
C LEU A 562 1.73 -4.65 -14.00
N GLY A 563 2.23 -4.80 -15.22
CA GLY A 563 1.40 -4.80 -16.43
C GLY A 563 0.33 -5.90 -16.47
N GLU A 564 0.53 -7.01 -15.73
CA GLU A 564 -0.50 -8.06 -15.61
C GLU A 564 -1.76 -7.56 -14.84
N MET A 565 -1.62 -6.50 -14.05
CA MET A 565 -2.75 -5.86 -13.37
C MET A 565 -3.80 -5.37 -14.37
N GLU A 566 -3.37 -4.86 -15.53
CA GLU A 566 -4.26 -4.44 -16.62
C GLU A 566 -5.12 -5.60 -17.15
N ASN A 567 -4.52 -6.79 -17.29
CA ASN A 567 -5.23 -7.99 -17.73
C ASN A 567 -6.27 -8.44 -16.70
N ILE A 568 -5.91 -8.38 -15.41
CA ILE A 568 -6.83 -8.71 -14.31
C ILE A 568 -7.96 -7.69 -14.24
N ARG A 569 -7.63 -6.41 -14.37
CA ARG A 569 -8.58 -5.31 -14.40
C ARG A 569 -9.59 -5.49 -15.53
N SER A 570 -9.10 -5.60 -16.76
CA SER A 570 -9.96 -5.71 -17.96
C SER A 570 -10.90 -6.93 -17.89
N PHE A 571 -10.47 -8.01 -17.24
CA PHE A 571 -11.32 -9.15 -16.95
C PHE A 571 -12.38 -8.84 -15.90
N LEU A 572 -11.97 -8.40 -14.69
CA LEU A 572 -12.88 -8.25 -13.55
C LEU A 572 -13.90 -7.13 -13.74
N THR A 573 -13.45 -6.02 -14.30
CA THR A 573 -14.26 -4.80 -14.42
C THR A 573 -14.89 -4.62 -15.81
N GLY A 574 -14.43 -5.33 -16.81
CA GLY A 574 -14.91 -5.25 -18.19
C GLY A 574 -15.69 -6.49 -18.61
N THR A 575 -14.94 -7.47 -19.08
CA THR A 575 -15.52 -8.60 -19.81
C THR A 575 -16.34 -9.53 -18.91
N ALA A 576 -15.86 -9.86 -17.71
CA ALA A 576 -16.54 -10.85 -16.87
C ALA A 576 -17.90 -10.35 -16.40
N LEU A 577 -17.98 -9.12 -15.90
CA LEU A 577 -19.22 -8.60 -15.34
C LEU A 577 -20.29 -8.40 -16.39
N THR A 578 -19.92 -7.82 -17.55
CA THR A 578 -20.88 -7.60 -18.67
C THR A 578 -21.38 -8.92 -19.24
N VAL A 579 -20.51 -9.91 -19.47
CA VAL A 579 -20.90 -11.21 -20.00
C VAL A 579 -21.80 -11.97 -19.03
N VAL A 580 -21.50 -11.92 -17.72
CA VAL A 580 -22.35 -12.55 -16.70
C VAL A 580 -23.73 -11.88 -16.66
N LEU A 581 -23.79 -10.53 -16.68
CA LEU A 581 -25.04 -9.80 -16.71
C LEU A 581 -25.87 -10.15 -17.96
N ASP A 582 -25.27 -10.07 -19.14
CA ASP A 582 -25.96 -10.38 -20.39
C ASP A 582 -26.43 -11.82 -20.42
N SER A 583 -25.67 -12.75 -19.84
CA SER A 583 -26.04 -14.17 -19.77
C SER A 583 -27.19 -14.45 -18.81
N VAL A 584 -27.24 -13.75 -17.65
CA VAL A 584 -28.37 -13.86 -16.71
C VAL A 584 -29.64 -13.35 -17.37
N PHE A 585 -29.57 -12.23 -18.08
CA PHE A 585 -30.73 -11.68 -18.78
C PHE A 585 -31.13 -12.49 -20.02
N SER A 586 -30.20 -13.26 -20.62
CA SER A 586 -30.53 -14.20 -21.72
C SER A 586 -31.58 -15.22 -21.32
N VAL A 587 -31.72 -15.53 -20.02
CA VAL A 587 -32.79 -16.43 -19.52
C VAL A 587 -34.17 -15.83 -19.81
N ILE A 588 -34.35 -14.51 -19.71
CA ILE A 588 -35.63 -13.84 -20.01
C ILE A 588 -35.95 -14.04 -21.49
N TYR A 589 -34.97 -13.88 -22.38
CA TYR A 589 -35.19 -14.08 -23.81
C TYR A 589 -35.51 -15.54 -24.15
N ILE A 590 -34.86 -16.51 -23.48
CA ILE A 590 -35.20 -17.94 -23.64
C ILE A 590 -36.65 -18.20 -23.23
N VAL A 591 -37.12 -17.65 -22.11
CA VAL A 591 -38.51 -17.77 -21.69
C VAL A 591 -39.47 -17.18 -22.74
N VAL A 592 -39.15 -16.00 -23.27
CA VAL A 592 -39.95 -15.38 -24.34
C VAL A 592 -39.95 -16.26 -25.59
N MET A 593 -38.81 -16.80 -26.00
CA MET A 593 -38.72 -17.73 -27.14
C MET A 593 -39.59 -18.99 -26.94
N LEU A 594 -39.61 -19.59 -25.75
CA LEU A 594 -40.43 -20.72 -25.43
C LEU A 594 -41.94 -20.43 -25.53
N VAL A 595 -42.34 -19.20 -25.16
CA VAL A 595 -43.73 -18.73 -25.33
C VAL A 595 -44.12 -18.62 -26.81
N TYR A 596 -43.17 -18.18 -27.67
CA TYR A 596 -43.43 -18.09 -29.12
C TYR A 596 -43.52 -19.47 -29.78
N SER A 597 -42.53 -20.33 -29.57
CA SER A 597 -42.50 -21.68 -30.08
C SER A 597 -41.43 -22.52 -29.39
N TRP A 598 -41.84 -23.56 -28.68
CA TRP A 598 -40.88 -24.49 -28.07
C TRP A 598 -40.02 -25.22 -29.11
N VAL A 599 -40.61 -25.54 -30.27
CA VAL A 599 -39.92 -26.24 -31.40
C VAL A 599 -38.79 -25.39 -31.92
N LEU A 600 -39.08 -24.10 -32.24
CA LEU A 600 -38.06 -23.18 -32.76
C LEU A 600 -36.99 -22.92 -31.74
N THR A 601 -37.33 -22.88 -30.45
CA THR A 601 -36.35 -22.66 -29.36
C THR A 601 -35.39 -23.83 -29.26
N ILE A 602 -35.85 -25.09 -29.42
CA ILE A 602 -34.95 -26.24 -29.47
C ILE A 602 -34.05 -26.16 -30.69
N VAL A 603 -34.59 -25.84 -31.88
CA VAL A 603 -33.79 -25.70 -33.10
C VAL A 603 -32.72 -24.64 -32.97
N ALA A 604 -33.05 -23.47 -32.38
CA ALA A 604 -32.10 -22.39 -32.16
C ALA A 604 -30.99 -22.75 -31.15
N LEU A 605 -31.35 -23.47 -30.09
CA LEU A 605 -30.42 -23.83 -29.02
C LEU A 605 -29.61 -25.12 -29.33
N LEU A 606 -30.07 -25.96 -30.27
CA LEU A 606 -29.45 -27.26 -30.59
C LEU A 606 -27.99 -27.12 -31.02
N LEU A 607 -27.66 -26.05 -31.75
CA LEU A 607 -26.30 -25.82 -32.23
C LEU A 607 -25.40 -25.13 -31.21
N VAL A 608 -25.94 -24.56 -30.12
CA VAL A 608 -25.15 -23.87 -29.08
C VAL A 608 -24.16 -24.83 -28.40
N PRO A 609 -24.52 -26.07 -27.98
CA PRO A 609 -23.55 -27.02 -27.43
C PRO A 609 -22.42 -27.38 -28.41
N LEU A 610 -22.73 -27.50 -29.69
CA LEU A 610 -21.72 -27.78 -30.74
C LEU A 610 -20.76 -26.61 -30.89
N LEU A 611 -21.26 -25.37 -30.91
CA LEU A 611 -20.45 -24.16 -30.91
C LEU A 611 -19.55 -24.10 -29.65
N ALA A 612 -20.07 -24.41 -28.51
CA ALA A 612 -19.32 -24.49 -27.25
C ALA A 612 -18.23 -25.59 -27.34
N ALA A 613 -18.55 -26.77 -27.84
CA ALA A 613 -17.59 -27.89 -28.00
C ALA A 613 -16.42 -27.51 -28.91
N ILE A 614 -16.66 -26.86 -30.03
CA ILE A 614 -15.60 -26.39 -30.96
C ILE A 614 -14.73 -25.35 -30.26
N THR A 615 -15.33 -24.36 -29.63
CA THR A 615 -14.58 -23.28 -28.96
C THR A 615 -13.74 -23.83 -27.80
N LEU A 616 -14.29 -24.71 -26.96
CA LEU A 616 -13.57 -25.35 -25.88
C LEU A 616 -12.49 -26.31 -26.38
N GLY A 617 -12.73 -27.06 -27.46
CA GLY A 617 -11.77 -27.97 -28.06
C GLY A 617 -10.58 -27.27 -28.73
N MET A 618 -10.80 -26.08 -29.34
CA MET A 618 -9.72 -25.26 -29.92
C MET A 618 -8.95 -24.47 -28.84
N SER A 619 -9.55 -24.23 -27.71
CA SER A 619 -8.97 -23.40 -26.66
C SER A 619 -7.57 -23.85 -26.20
N PRO A 620 -7.28 -25.14 -25.91
CA PRO A 620 -5.94 -25.56 -25.47
C PRO A 620 -4.87 -25.34 -26.53
N VAL A 621 -5.21 -25.49 -27.83
CA VAL A 621 -4.28 -25.26 -28.95
C VAL A 621 -3.92 -23.77 -29.05
N VAL A 622 -4.95 -22.91 -29.07
CA VAL A 622 -4.76 -21.45 -29.12
C VAL A 622 -3.95 -20.97 -27.93
N ARG A 623 -4.20 -21.55 -26.75
CA ARG A 623 -3.46 -21.19 -25.52
C ARG A 623 -2.00 -21.59 -25.57
N ALA A 624 -1.69 -22.79 -26.04
CA ALA A 624 -0.31 -23.25 -26.21
C ALA A 624 0.46 -22.31 -27.16
N GLN A 625 -0.17 -21.94 -28.26
CA GLN A 625 0.42 -21.01 -29.26
C GLN A 625 0.59 -19.60 -28.68
N LEU A 626 -0.39 -19.08 -27.91
CA LEU A 626 -0.28 -17.77 -27.24
C LEU A 626 0.85 -17.76 -26.21
N ARG A 627 1.04 -18.86 -25.47
CA ARG A 627 2.13 -18.99 -24.50
C ARG A 627 3.49 -18.96 -25.19
N THR A 628 3.67 -19.76 -26.27
CA THR A 628 4.91 -19.76 -27.03
C THR A 628 5.18 -18.40 -27.67
N LYS A 629 4.13 -17.74 -28.21
CA LYS A 629 4.23 -16.39 -28.77
C LYS A 629 4.68 -15.38 -27.69
N ALA A 630 4.14 -15.47 -26.48
CA ALA A 630 4.52 -14.60 -25.36
C ALA A 630 5.97 -14.81 -24.94
N GLU A 631 6.45 -16.06 -24.87
CA GLU A 631 7.84 -16.39 -24.57
C GLU A 631 8.81 -15.83 -25.64
N LEU A 632 8.47 -15.96 -26.93
CA LEU A 632 9.26 -15.43 -28.03
C LEU A 632 9.26 -13.88 -28.02
N ASN A 633 8.13 -13.25 -27.71
CA ASN A 633 8.06 -11.81 -27.53
C ASN A 633 8.97 -11.33 -26.39
N ALA A 634 8.92 -12.00 -25.23
CA ALA A 634 9.76 -11.67 -24.08
C ALA A 634 11.25 -11.76 -24.44
N ARG A 635 11.68 -12.81 -25.16
CA ARG A 635 13.07 -12.96 -25.64
C ARG A 635 13.47 -11.83 -26.59
N THR A 636 12.57 -11.44 -27.50
CA THR A 636 12.80 -10.36 -28.46
C THR A 636 12.95 -9.01 -27.76
N GLN A 637 12.05 -8.71 -26.83
CA GLN A 637 12.09 -7.48 -26.03
C GLN A 637 13.32 -7.43 -25.13
N SER A 638 13.65 -8.53 -24.44
CA SER A 638 14.83 -8.61 -23.59
C SER A 638 16.11 -8.32 -24.36
N HIS A 639 16.25 -8.89 -25.57
CA HIS A 639 17.41 -8.61 -26.43
C HIS A 639 17.45 -7.14 -26.87
N LEU A 640 16.30 -6.53 -27.21
CA LEU A 640 16.25 -5.12 -27.58
C LEU A 640 16.66 -4.22 -26.42
N VAL A 641 16.14 -4.48 -25.23
CA VAL A 641 16.49 -3.74 -24.00
C VAL A 641 17.98 -3.87 -23.69
N GLU A 642 18.53 -5.09 -23.81
CA GLU A 642 19.98 -5.34 -23.61
C GLU A 642 20.83 -4.51 -24.58
N VAL A 643 20.49 -4.51 -25.87
CA VAL A 643 21.20 -3.75 -26.92
C VAL A 643 21.09 -2.25 -26.69
N LEU A 644 19.92 -1.73 -26.32
CA LEU A 644 19.71 -0.29 -26.09
C LEU A 644 20.36 0.17 -24.80
N THR A 645 20.31 -0.64 -23.73
CA THR A 645 21.01 -0.31 -22.47
C THR A 645 22.52 -0.29 -22.66
N GLY A 646 23.05 -1.25 -23.46
CA GLY A 646 24.46 -1.34 -23.80
C GLY A 646 24.85 -0.61 -25.10
N ILE A 647 24.08 0.39 -25.56
CA ILE A 647 24.27 1.00 -26.87
C ILE A 647 25.67 1.58 -27.08
N GLN A 648 26.27 2.12 -26.05
CA GLN A 648 27.65 2.62 -26.10
C GLN A 648 28.62 1.48 -26.44
N THR A 649 28.49 0.32 -25.81
CA THR A 649 29.29 -0.86 -26.09
C THR A 649 29.03 -1.37 -27.51
N VAL A 650 27.76 -1.42 -27.92
CA VAL A 650 27.38 -1.83 -29.28
C VAL A 650 28.05 -0.95 -30.32
N LYS A 651 28.06 0.38 -30.09
CA LYS A 651 28.72 1.36 -30.96
C LYS A 651 30.24 1.24 -30.94
N ALA A 652 30.82 1.18 -29.74
CA ALA A 652 32.27 1.09 -29.56
C ALA A 652 32.87 -0.21 -30.16
N GLN A 653 32.11 -1.31 -30.15
CA GLN A 653 32.56 -2.61 -30.66
C GLN A 653 32.06 -2.90 -32.09
N ASN A 654 31.43 -1.93 -32.75
CA ASN A 654 30.86 -2.10 -34.10
C ASN A 654 29.97 -3.36 -34.25
N PHE A 655 29.10 -3.57 -33.24
CA PHE A 655 28.30 -4.81 -33.08
C PHE A 655 26.89 -4.69 -33.67
N GLU A 656 26.51 -3.57 -34.26
CA GLU A 656 25.15 -3.25 -34.71
C GLU A 656 24.56 -4.30 -35.68
N LEU A 657 25.36 -4.75 -36.62
CA LEU A 657 24.91 -5.74 -37.63
C LEU A 657 24.53 -7.06 -36.95
N LYS A 658 25.36 -7.53 -36.02
CA LYS A 658 25.11 -8.81 -35.31
C LYS A 658 23.93 -8.67 -34.36
N ALA A 659 23.80 -7.57 -33.67
CA ALA A 659 22.65 -7.26 -32.80
C ALA A 659 21.35 -7.24 -33.60
N ARG A 660 21.35 -6.56 -34.78
CA ARG A 660 20.21 -6.53 -35.71
C ARG A 660 19.84 -7.93 -36.23
N TRP A 661 20.84 -8.75 -36.58
CA TRP A 661 20.59 -10.10 -37.09
C TRP A 661 19.94 -10.98 -36.02
N ARG A 662 20.43 -10.94 -34.79
CA ARG A 662 19.88 -11.69 -33.67
C ARG A 662 18.46 -11.26 -33.34
N TRP A 663 18.21 -9.94 -33.33
CA TRP A 663 16.86 -9.40 -33.15
C TRP A 663 15.93 -9.88 -34.26
N LYS A 664 16.36 -9.81 -35.55
CA LYS A 664 15.57 -10.27 -36.70
C LYS A 664 15.22 -11.77 -36.63
N GLU A 665 16.15 -12.59 -36.16
CA GLU A 665 15.90 -14.02 -35.97
C GLU A 665 14.83 -14.25 -34.87
N ASN A 666 14.98 -13.63 -33.71
CA ASN A 666 14.01 -13.75 -32.60
C ASN A 666 12.64 -13.21 -33.01
N TYR A 667 12.60 -12.02 -33.63
CA TYR A 667 11.37 -11.41 -34.11
C TYR A 667 10.70 -12.24 -35.20
N GLY A 668 11.47 -12.86 -36.12
CA GLY A 668 10.94 -13.77 -37.12
C GLY A 668 10.22 -14.99 -36.51
N LYS A 669 10.78 -15.58 -35.45
CA LYS A 669 10.13 -16.68 -34.71
C LYS A 669 8.82 -16.22 -34.05
N PHE A 670 8.83 -15.03 -33.44
CA PHE A 670 7.63 -14.42 -32.84
C PHE A 670 6.54 -14.18 -33.88
N VAL A 671 6.89 -13.63 -35.05
CA VAL A 671 5.94 -13.37 -36.15
C VAL A 671 5.38 -14.68 -36.71
N ALA A 672 6.22 -15.70 -36.92
CA ALA A 672 5.79 -16.99 -37.38
C ALA A 672 4.79 -17.68 -36.44
N GLU A 673 5.03 -17.63 -35.14
CA GLU A 673 4.08 -18.17 -34.16
C GLU A 673 2.81 -17.31 -34.06
N GLY A 674 2.96 -15.99 -34.23
CA GLY A 674 1.82 -15.08 -34.37
C GLY A 674 0.92 -15.42 -35.55
N PHE A 675 1.51 -15.76 -36.69
CA PHE A 675 0.79 -16.22 -37.88
C PHE A 675 0.05 -17.53 -37.62
N ARG A 676 0.72 -18.53 -37.02
CA ARG A 676 0.07 -19.82 -36.67
C ARG A 676 -1.14 -19.61 -35.77
N ASN A 677 -0.98 -18.77 -34.73
CA ASN A 677 -2.08 -18.45 -33.83
C ASN A 677 -3.23 -17.72 -34.54
N ALA A 678 -2.92 -16.77 -35.42
CA ALA A 678 -3.91 -16.08 -36.24
C ALA A 678 -4.70 -17.05 -37.12
N MET A 679 -4.01 -17.94 -37.81
CA MET A 679 -4.66 -18.97 -38.66
C MET A 679 -5.57 -19.90 -37.86
N THR A 680 -5.10 -20.37 -36.69
CA THR A 680 -5.90 -21.25 -35.80
C THR A 680 -7.14 -20.50 -35.30
N SER A 681 -6.98 -19.27 -34.86
CA SER A 681 -8.08 -18.44 -34.35
C SER A 681 -9.08 -18.08 -35.44
N THR A 682 -8.59 -17.75 -36.63
CA THR A 682 -9.45 -17.46 -37.80
C THR A 682 -10.24 -18.69 -38.24
N THR A 683 -9.61 -19.87 -38.27
CA THR A 683 -10.30 -21.12 -38.58
C THR A 683 -11.41 -21.41 -37.56
N ALA A 684 -11.12 -21.26 -36.25
CA ALA A 684 -12.11 -21.43 -35.20
C ALA A 684 -13.27 -20.42 -35.32
N SER A 685 -12.98 -19.14 -35.59
CA SER A 685 -14.01 -18.10 -35.71
C SER A 685 -14.85 -18.30 -37.00
N THR A 686 -14.25 -18.70 -38.11
CA THR A 686 -14.97 -18.98 -39.36
C THR A 686 -15.92 -20.17 -39.20
N LEU A 687 -15.46 -21.24 -38.55
CA LEU A 687 -16.31 -22.40 -38.27
C LEU A 687 -17.47 -22.04 -37.35
N THR A 688 -17.20 -21.23 -36.33
CA THR A 688 -18.24 -20.71 -35.42
C THR A 688 -19.25 -19.82 -36.15
N ALA A 689 -18.79 -18.94 -37.04
CA ALA A 689 -19.66 -18.09 -37.83
C ALA A 689 -20.53 -18.92 -38.84
N PHE A 690 -19.94 -19.95 -39.45
CA PHE A 690 -20.68 -20.87 -40.31
C PHE A 690 -21.80 -21.60 -39.57
N LEU A 691 -21.53 -22.15 -38.38
CA LEU A 691 -22.55 -22.81 -37.56
C LEU A 691 -23.65 -21.84 -37.08
N ASN A 692 -23.28 -20.62 -36.73
CA ASN A 692 -24.25 -19.61 -36.38
C ASN A 692 -25.16 -19.23 -37.57
N GLN A 693 -24.61 -19.14 -38.77
CA GLN A 693 -25.38 -18.90 -39.98
C GLN A 693 -26.30 -20.11 -40.27
N LEU A 694 -25.80 -21.34 -40.09
CA LEU A 694 -26.61 -22.55 -40.25
C LEU A 694 -27.77 -22.59 -39.25
N SER A 695 -27.53 -22.20 -37.98
CA SER A 695 -28.57 -22.07 -36.98
C SER A 695 -29.66 -21.08 -37.42
N SER A 696 -29.24 -19.91 -37.90
CA SER A 696 -30.17 -18.85 -38.38
C SER A 696 -31.00 -19.32 -39.57
N LEU A 697 -30.40 -20.06 -40.50
CA LEU A 697 -31.11 -20.66 -41.64
C LEU A 697 -32.09 -21.77 -41.21
N SER A 698 -31.65 -22.63 -40.27
CA SER A 698 -32.52 -23.69 -39.72
C SER A 698 -33.76 -23.11 -39.03
N VAL A 699 -33.59 -22.05 -38.23
CA VAL A 699 -34.70 -21.32 -37.61
C VAL A 699 -35.62 -20.72 -38.65
N LEU A 700 -35.07 -20.16 -39.75
CA LEU A 700 -35.88 -19.60 -40.81
C LEU A 700 -36.69 -20.70 -41.58
N CYS A 701 -36.04 -21.81 -41.93
CA CYS A 701 -36.70 -22.89 -42.65
C CYS A 701 -37.80 -23.57 -41.83
N VAL A 702 -37.49 -23.95 -40.56
CA VAL A 702 -38.47 -24.59 -39.68
C VAL A 702 -39.57 -23.59 -39.29
N GLY A 703 -39.22 -22.31 -39.09
CA GLY A 703 -40.18 -21.28 -38.79
C GLY A 703 -41.13 -20.98 -39.94
N ALA A 704 -40.63 -20.94 -41.22
CA ALA A 704 -41.45 -20.83 -42.39
C ALA A 704 -42.45 -22.01 -42.54
N TRP A 705 -41.98 -23.24 -42.22
CA TRP A 705 -42.84 -24.40 -42.21
C TRP A 705 -43.96 -24.26 -41.14
N LEU A 706 -43.65 -23.78 -39.92
CA LEU A 706 -44.68 -23.53 -38.89
C LEU A 706 -45.64 -22.39 -39.24
N VAL A 707 -45.18 -21.36 -39.98
CA VAL A 707 -46.05 -20.32 -40.49
C VAL A 707 -47.02 -20.85 -41.53
N LEU A 708 -46.56 -21.73 -42.45
CA LEU A 708 -47.43 -22.36 -43.41
C LEU A 708 -48.48 -23.29 -42.76
N GLN A 709 -48.16 -23.85 -41.60
CA GLN A 709 -49.12 -24.66 -40.79
C GLN A 709 -50.09 -23.78 -39.94
N GLY A 710 -49.94 -22.45 -39.98
CA GLY A 710 -50.78 -21.54 -39.20
C GLY A 710 -50.47 -21.53 -37.69
N GLN A 711 -49.34 -22.19 -37.26
CA GLN A 711 -48.93 -22.24 -35.84
C GLN A 711 -48.16 -21.00 -35.37
N LEU A 712 -47.64 -20.20 -36.32
CA LEU A 712 -46.91 -18.99 -36.07
C LEU A 712 -47.24 -17.92 -37.11
N THR A 713 -47.20 -16.66 -36.72
CA THR A 713 -47.37 -15.55 -37.70
C THR A 713 -46.03 -15.20 -38.36
N LEU A 714 -46.05 -14.52 -39.54
CA LEU A 714 -44.84 -14.06 -40.17
C LEU A 714 -44.05 -13.09 -39.30
N GLY A 715 -44.77 -12.14 -38.67
CA GLY A 715 -44.15 -11.21 -37.73
C GLY A 715 -43.60 -11.91 -36.50
N GLY A 716 -44.24 -12.97 -36.01
CA GLY A 716 -43.73 -13.80 -34.93
C GLY A 716 -42.44 -14.51 -35.27
N LEU A 717 -42.32 -15.02 -36.52
CA LEU A 717 -41.07 -15.63 -37.00
C LEU A 717 -39.90 -14.62 -37.04
N ILE A 718 -40.16 -13.41 -37.53
CA ILE A 718 -39.10 -12.36 -37.59
C ILE A 718 -38.71 -11.89 -36.20
N ALA A 719 -39.67 -11.67 -35.29
CA ALA A 719 -39.41 -11.33 -33.90
C ALA A 719 -38.60 -12.43 -33.21
N PHE A 720 -38.98 -13.71 -33.37
CA PHE A 720 -38.25 -14.84 -32.82
C PHE A 720 -36.80 -14.89 -33.32
N ARG A 721 -36.58 -14.67 -34.62
CA ARG A 721 -35.21 -14.65 -35.18
C ARG A 721 -34.34 -13.58 -34.57
N ILE A 722 -34.88 -12.35 -34.32
CA ILE A 722 -34.16 -11.26 -33.69
C ILE A 722 -33.83 -11.62 -32.24
N ILE A 723 -34.82 -12.13 -31.50
CA ILE A 723 -34.65 -12.54 -30.09
C ILE A 723 -33.63 -13.67 -29.96
N ALA A 724 -33.66 -14.66 -30.87
CA ALA A 724 -32.68 -15.76 -30.89
C ALA A 724 -31.23 -15.24 -31.05
N GLY A 725 -31.02 -14.15 -31.79
CA GLY A 725 -29.72 -13.47 -31.87
C GLY A 725 -29.28 -12.92 -30.50
N TYR A 726 -30.20 -12.38 -29.72
CA TYR A 726 -29.90 -11.84 -28.37
C TYR A 726 -29.56 -12.94 -27.35
N VAL A 727 -29.95 -14.20 -27.60
CA VAL A 727 -29.59 -15.35 -26.75
C VAL A 727 -28.23 -15.94 -27.15
N THR A 728 -28.04 -16.15 -28.47
CA THR A 728 -26.84 -16.84 -28.97
C THR A 728 -25.56 -16.09 -28.70
N GLN A 729 -25.56 -14.75 -28.85
CA GLN A 729 -24.37 -13.92 -28.67
C GLN A 729 -23.82 -13.92 -27.23
N PRO A 730 -24.61 -13.68 -26.18
CA PRO A 730 -24.13 -13.79 -24.79
C PRO A 730 -23.62 -15.17 -24.42
N LEU A 731 -24.28 -16.25 -24.90
CA LEU A 731 -23.83 -17.61 -24.64
C LEU A 731 -22.45 -17.90 -25.24
N LEU A 732 -22.19 -17.41 -26.46
CA LEU A 732 -20.86 -17.52 -27.08
C LEU A 732 -19.81 -16.70 -26.33
N ARG A 733 -20.17 -15.50 -25.86
CA ARG A 733 -19.28 -14.70 -25.00
C ARG A 733 -18.96 -15.40 -23.67
N LEU A 734 -19.91 -16.17 -23.09
CA LEU A 734 -19.67 -16.96 -21.88
C LEU A 734 -18.59 -18.04 -22.11
N VAL A 735 -18.61 -18.70 -23.26
CA VAL A 735 -17.57 -19.70 -23.62
C VAL A 735 -16.20 -19.01 -23.77
N ASN A 736 -16.15 -17.85 -24.40
CA ASN A 736 -14.91 -17.07 -24.53
C ASN A 736 -14.43 -16.53 -23.17
N LEU A 737 -15.35 -16.23 -22.25
CA LEU A 737 -15.04 -15.80 -20.90
C LEU A 737 -14.19 -16.83 -20.14
N TYR A 738 -14.42 -18.12 -20.37
CA TYR A 738 -13.61 -19.18 -19.78
C TYR A 738 -12.15 -19.12 -20.23
N GLN A 739 -11.88 -18.76 -21.48
CA GLN A 739 -10.51 -18.57 -21.97
C GLN A 739 -9.84 -17.37 -21.33
N THR A 740 -10.55 -16.24 -21.29
CA THR A 740 -10.07 -15.00 -20.65
C THR A 740 -9.84 -15.23 -19.15
N PHE A 741 -10.73 -15.97 -18.47
CA PHE A 741 -10.55 -16.34 -17.07
C PHE A 741 -9.25 -17.10 -16.81
N GLN A 742 -8.87 -18.04 -17.71
CA GLN A 742 -7.62 -18.78 -17.53
C GLN A 742 -6.38 -17.92 -17.77
N GLN A 743 -6.44 -16.97 -18.71
CA GLN A 743 -5.37 -15.97 -18.91
C GLN A 743 -5.22 -15.10 -17.67
N THR A 744 -6.35 -14.60 -17.16
CA THR A 744 -6.37 -13.79 -15.92
C THR A 744 -5.88 -14.58 -14.71
N ALA A 745 -6.19 -15.88 -14.62
CA ALA A 745 -5.68 -16.73 -13.54
C ALA A 745 -4.13 -16.84 -13.58
N LEU A 746 -3.54 -16.88 -14.77
CA LEU A 746 -2.08 -16.83 -14.94
C LEU A 746 -1.52 -15.44 -14.55
N SER A 747 -2.18 -14.36 -14.96
CA SER A 747 -1.81 -12.99 -14.56
C SER A 747 -1.89 -12.82 -13.05
N MET A 748 -2.93 -13.38 -12.39
CA MET A 748 -3.04 -13.41 -10.93
C MET A 748 -1.89 -14.19 -10.28
N GLU A 749 -1.49 -15.32 -10.85
CA GLU A 749 -0.37 -16.11 -10.30
C GLU A 749 0.96 -15.34 -10.36
N ARG A 750 1.20 -14.58 -11.45
CA ARG A 750 2.39 -13.73 -11.58
C ARG A 750 2.37 -12.55 -10.61
N LEU A 751 1.21 -11.94 -10.40
CA LEU A 751 1.06 -10.83 -9.45
C LEU A 751 1.09 -11.31 -8.00
N ALA A 752 0.63 -12.56 -7.73
CA ALA A 752 0.69 -13.19 -6.43
C ALA A 752 2.11 -13.24 -5.85
N ASP A 753 3.13 -13.37 -6.70
CA ASP A 753 4.53 -13.35 -6.25
C ASP A 753 4.92 -12.00 -5.60
N ILE A 754 4.31 -10.90 -6.02
CA ILE A 754 4.47 -9.58 -5.40
C ILE A 754 3.65 -9.53 -4.10
N VAL A 755 2.34 -9.77 -4.20
CA VAL A 755 1.39 -9.52 -3.10
C VAL A 755 1.50 -10.55 -1.96
N ASP A 756 1.87 -11.80 -2.26
CA ASP A 756 2.07 -12.85 -1.25
C ASP A 756 3.44 -12.76 -0.56
N THR A 757 4.37 -11.92 -1.08
CA THR A 757 5.66 -11.68 -0.41
C THR A 757 5.43 -10.76 0.80
N PRO A 758 5.88 -11.15 2.01
CA PRO A 758 5.69 -10.36 3.21
C PRO A 758 6.42 -9.01 3.10
N GLN A 759 5.78 -7.96 3.58
CA GLN A 759 6.35 -6.63 3.65
C GLN A 759 7.45 -6.56 4.71
N GLU A 760 8.40 -5.67 4.53
CA GLU A 760 9.53 -5.49 5.44
C GLU A 760 9.08 -5.08 6.86
N SER A 761 8.01 -4.29 6.98
CA SER A 761 7.57 -3.69 8.23
C SER A 761 6.27 -4.27 8.83
N GLU A 762 5.52 -5.12 8.10
CA GLU A 762 4.11 -5.36 8.42
C GLU A 762 3.86 -6.15 9.72
N LEU A 763 4.82 -6.98 10.15
CA LEU A 763 4.59 -7.97 11.21
C LEU A 763 5.47 -7.78 12.45
N VAL A 764 6.68 -7.29 12.28
CA VAL A 764 7.63 -7.08 13.38
C VAL A 764 7.50 -5.67 13.93
N ASP A 765 7.27 -4.67 13.08
CA ASP A 765 7.28 -3.27 13.49
C ASP A 765 6.06 -2.82 14.31
N ARG A 766 4.91 -3.51 14.23
CA ARG A 766 3.73 -3.16 15.06
C ARG A 766 3.93 -3.42 16.55
N THR A 767 4.84 -4.32 16.89
CA THR A 767 5.20 -4.67 18.27
C THR A 767 6.53 -4.07 18.71
N ASN A 768 7.29 -3.51 17.75
CA ASN A 768 8.58 -2.91 18.01
C ASN A 768 8.43 -1.50 18.61
N ILE A 769 9.38 -1.15 19.46
CA ILE A 769 9.44 0.19 20.07
C ILE A 769 10.02 1.19 19.07
N PRO A 770 9.55 2.44 19.03
CA PRO A 770 10.23 3.48 18.24
C PRO A 770 11.66 3.65 18.73
N MET A 771 12.62 3.75 17.77
CA MET A 771 14.02 4.02 18.10
C MET A 771 14.15 5.38 18.78
N PRO A 772 14.67 5.45 20.02
CA PRO A 772 14.94 6.72 20.68
C PRO A 772 15.92 7.57 19.88
N GLU A 773 16.16 8.79 20.32
CA GLU A 773 17.17 9.67 19.71
C GLU A 773 18.55 9.03 19.83
N ILE A 774 19.16 8.71 18.69
CA ILE A 774 20.42 7.97 18.63
C ILE A 774 21.58 8.85 19.12
N GLN A 775 22.36 8.30 20.06
CA GLN A 775 23.62 8.88 20.53
C GLN A 775 24.80 8.45 19.66
N GLY A 776 24.73 7.27 19.09
CA GLY A 776 25.67 6.79 18.07
C GLY A 776 26.59 5.67 18.50
N LYS A 777 26.37 5.00 19.65
CA LYS A 777 27.09 3.79 20.03
C LYS A 777 26.60 2.60 19.22
N ILE A 778 27.52 1.92 18.49
CA ILE A 778 27.18 0.78 17.64
C ILE A 778 27.93 -0.45 18.13
N ILE A 779 27.23 -1.58 18.31
CA ILE A 779 27.82 -2.85 18.70
C ILE A 779 27.39 -3.92 17.69
N TYR A 780 28.37 -4.57 17.08
CA TYR A 780 28.15 -5.78 16.30
C TYR A 780 28.61 -6.96 17.16
N GLU A 781 27.77 -7.97 17.31
CA GLU A 781 28.06 -9.18 18.10
C GLU A 781 27.96 -10.40 17.20
N ASP A 782 29.09 -11.11 16.99
CA ASP A 782 29.23 -12.39 16.27
C ASP A 782 28.45 -12.42 14.94
N LEU A 783 28.55 -11.32 14.19
CA LEU A 783 27.75 -11.07 13.02
C LEU A 783 28.18 -11.94 11.84
N CYS A 784 27.27 -12.79 11.35
CA CYS A 784 27.43 -13.54 10.11
C CYS A 784 26.37 -13.15 9.10
N PHE A 785 26.78 -13.05 7.83
CA PHE A 785 25.88 -12.74 6.74
C PHE A 785 26.31 -13.36 5.40
N ARG A 786 25.31 -13.74 4.58
CA ARG A 786 25.47 -14.12 3.18
C ARG A 786 24.27 -13.71 2.35
N PHE A 787 24.47 -13.42 1.08
CA PHE A 787 23.41 -13.21 0.12
C PHE A 787 22.85 -14.56 -0.36
N GLY A 788 21.56 -14.81 -0.12
CA GLY A 788 20.90 -16.05 -0.51
C GLY A 788 21.10 -17.22 0.45
N LYS A 789 20.52 -18.38 0.10
CA LYS A 789 20.56 -19.59 0.93
C LYS A 789 21.88 -20.38 0.79
N GLU A 790 22.49 -20.32 -0.39
CA GLU A 790 23.73 -21.02 -0.75
C GLU A 790 24.73 -19.98 -1.26
N GLY A 791 25.94 -20.00 -0.78
CA GLY A 791 26.99 -19.07 -1.17
C GLY A 791 28.00 -18.81 -0.06
N PRO A 792 29.13 -18.16 -0.39
CA PRO A 792 30.15 -17.83 0.60
C PRO A 792 29.63 -16.78 1.59
N LEU A 793 30.09 -16.88 2.84
CA LEU A 793 29.84 -15.83 3.83
C LEU A 793 30.49 -14.53 3.37
N GLN A 794 29.71 -13.46 3.45
CA GLN A 794 30.18 -12.08 3.19
C GLN A 794 30.67 -11.41 4.49
N LEU A 795 30.15 -11.87 5.63
CA LEU A 795 30.62 -11.55 6.96
C LEU A 795 30.65 -12.82 7.78
N ALA A 796 31.77 -13.04 8.52
CA ALA A 796 32.00 -14.20 9.33
C ALA A 796 32.48 -13.78 10.74
N ASN A 797 31.64 -13.96 11.74
CA ASN A 797 31.89 -13.68 13.16
C ASN A 797 32.48 -12.29 13.41
N VAL A 798 31.88 -11.25 12.81
CA VAL A 798 32.36 -9.87 12.99
C VAL A 798 31.80 -9.33 14.30
N SER A 799 32.69 -9.00 15.24
CA SER A 799 32.37 -8.35 16.50
C SER A 799 33.18 -7.06 16.62
N VAL A 800 32.50 -5.93 16.77
CA VAL A 800 33.14 -4.61 16.92
C VAL A 800 32.23 -3.66 17.70
N LEU A 801 32.85 -2.85 18.56
CA LEU A 801 32.22 -1.77 19.31
C LEU A 801 32.70 -0.44 18.73
N ILE A 802 31.78 0.44 18.38
CA ILE A 802 32.05 1.81 17.92
C ILE A 802 31.42 2.76 18.93
N GLU A 803 32.24 3.67 19.47
CA GLU A 803 31.78 4.62 20.46
C GLU A 803 31.07 5.85 19.84
N PRO A 804 30.19 6.53 20.57
CA PRO A 804 29.48 7.70 20.07
C PRO A 804 30.43 8.80 19.58
N GLY A 805 30.11 9.38 18.43
CA GLY A 805 30.86 10.52 17.89
C GLY A 805 32.16 10.18 17.22
N GLN A 806 32.52 8.90 17.05
CA GLN A 806 33.72 8.48 16.33
C GLN A 806 33.57 8.60 14.82
N PHE A 807 34.61 9.05 14.16
CA PHE A 807 34.79 8.92 12.72
C PHE A 807 35.58 7.64 12.43
N VAL A 808 34.89 6.62 11.90
CA VAL A 808 35.45 5.28 11.67
C VAL A 808 35.71 5.06 10.19
N GLY A 809 36.96 4.85 9.81
CA GLY A 809 37.34 4.42 8.47
C GLY A 809 37.21 2.91 8.31
N ILE A 810 36.53 2.43 7.26
CA ILE A 810 36.40 1.01 6.94
C ILE A 810 37.14 0.72 5.64
N VAL A 811 38.16 -0.10 5.69
CA VAL A 811 39.07 -0.42 4.57
C VAL A 811 39.22 -1.91 4.33
N GLY A 812 39.74 -2.27 3.18
CA GLY A 812 39.97 -3.66 2.78
C GLY A 812 39.86 -3.86 1.28
N GLN A 813 40.22 -5.04 0.81
CA GLN A 813 40.11 -5.41 -0.61
C GLN A 813 38.65 -5.44 -1.08
N SER A 814 38.43 -5.34 -2.40
CA SER A 814 37.08 -5.52 -2.98
C SER A 814 36.53 -6.91 -2.60
N GLY A 815 35.27 -6.98 -2.20
CA GLY A 815 34.61 -8.22 -1.76
C GLY A 815 34.94 -8.65 -0.32
N SER A 816 35.67 -7.85 0.49
CA SER A 816 35.97 -8.18 1.90
C SER A 816 34.79 -8.00 2.88
N GLY A 817 33.63 -7.53 2.44
CA GLY A 817 32.43 -7.39 3.28
C GLY A 817 32.13 -5.95 3.78
N LYS A 818 32.92 -4.93 3.42
CA LYS A 818 32.78 -3.54 3.89
C LYS A 818 31.37 -2.97 3.70
N SER A 819 30.89 -2.92 2.46
CA SER A 819 29.55 -2.41 2.14
C SER A 819 28.44 -3.30 2.70
N THR A 820 28.70 -4.59 2.91
CA THR A 820 27.74 -5.49 3.54
C THR A 820 27.58 -5.15 5.02
N LEU A 821 28.68 -4.89 5.74
CA LEU A 821 28.63 -4.51 7.16
C LEU A 821 27.77 -3.25 7.36
N THR A 822 27.94 -2.25 6.52
CA THR A 822 27.18 -0.99 6.62
C THR A 822 25.72 -1.10 6.15
N LYS A 823 25.40 -1.99 5.20
CA LYS A 823 24.02 -2.24 4.75
C LYS A 823 23.16 -2.95 5.80
N LEU A 824 23.77 -3.69 6.73
CA LEU A 824 23.06 -4.34 7.83
C LEU A 824 22.62 -3.36 8.92
N LEU A 825 23.34 -2.26 9.13
CA LEU A 825 23.05 -1.29 10.18
C LEU A 825 21.68 -0.61 10.02
N PRO A 826 21.26 -0.12 8.84
CA PRO A 826 19.90 0.40 8.60
C PRO A 826 18.88 -0.72 8.38
N ARG A 827 19.24 -1.96 8.68
CA ARG A 827 18.38 -3.14 8.52
C ARG A 827 17.83 -3.30 7.09
N LEU A 828 18.69 -3.04 6.06
CA LEU A 828 18.33 -3.32 4.66
C LEU A 828 18.31 -4.84 4.39
N TYR A 829 19.07 -5.59 5.18
CA TYR A 829 19.07 -7.06 5.22
C TYR A 829 19.12 -7.52 6.68
N PRO A 830 18.45 -8.62 7.03
CA PRO A 830 18.62 -9.25 8.32
C PRO A 830 19.93 -10.06 8.35
N PRO A 831 20.67 -10.09 9.46
CA PRO A 831 21.83 -10.96 9.63
C PRO A 831 21.41 -12.44 9.62
N LEU A 832 22.34 -13.34 9.26
CA LEU A 832 22.15 -14.79 9.34
C LEU A 832 22.23 -15.26 10.80
N SER A 833 23.21 -14.76 11.55
CA SER A 833 23.39 -14.94 12.98
C SER A 833 24.10 -13.72 13.56
N GLY A 834 24.09 -13.61 14.87
CA GLY A 834 24.60 -12.44 15.60
C GLY A 834 23.55 -11.36 15.77
N ARG A 835 23.94 -10.23 16.38
CA ARG A 835 23.05 -9.11 16.69
C ARG A 835 23.75 -7.78 16.44
N ILE A 836 22.94 -6.75 16.20
CA ILE A 836 23.44 -5.38 16.04
C ILE A 836 22.67 -4.51 17.04
N PHE A 837 23.41 -3.77 17.87
CA PHE A 837 22.83 -2.84 18.82
C PHE A 837 23.24 -1.42 18.47
N ILE A 838 22.31 -0.51 18.63
CA ILE A 838 22.54 0.93 18.61
C ILE A 838 22.08 1.48 19.97
N ASP A 839 23.00 2.10 20.71
CA ASP A 839 22.75 2.63 22.07
C ASP A 839 22.11 1.62 23.02
N GLY A 840 22.50 0.33 22.90
CA GLY A 840 21.98 -0.78 23.70
C GLY A 840 20.65 -1.35 23.21
N TYR A 841 20.04 -0.80 22.18
CA TYR A 841 18.80 -1.30 21.57
C TYR A 841 19.13 -2.24 20.40
N ASP A 842 18.61 -3.46 20.44
CA ASP A 842 18.70 -4.41 19.34
C ASP A 842 17.88 -3.86 18.13
N ILE A 843 18.56 -3.58 17.01
CA ILE A 843 17.91 -3.01 15.82
C ILE A 843 16.82 -3.91 15.25
N ALA A 844 16.83 -5.22 15.53
CA ALA A 844 15.78 -6.14 15.12
C ALA A 844 14.45 -5.89 15.86
N LYS A 845 14.51 -5.26 17.04
CA LYS A 845 13.36 -5.02 17.94
C LYS A 845 12.86 -3.57 17.95
N VAL A 846 13.42 -2.72 17.09
CA VAL A 846 12.98 -1.32 16.96
C VAL A 846 12.21 -1.11 15.66
N GLU A 847 11.36 -0.09 15.64
CA GLU A 847 10.59 0.30 14.46
C GLU A 847 11.52 0.78 13.34
N LEU A 848 11.32 0.26 12.13
CA LEU A 848 12.21 0.47 11.00
C LEU A 848 12.26 1.93 10.53
N TYR A 849 11.12 2.61 10.51
CA TYR A 849 11.03 4.00 10.08
C TYR A 849 11.78 4.95 11.03
N SER A 850 11.58 4.81 12.34
CA SER A 850 12.26 5.62 13.36
C SER A 850 13.77 5.38 13.39
N LEU A 851 14.22 4.15 13.07
CA LEU A 851 15.63 3.80 12.92
C LEU A 851 16.24 4.48 11.67
N ARG A 852 15.66 4.23 10.49
CA ARG A 852 16.22 4.73 9.21
C ARG A 852 16.19 6.24 9.08
N ARG A 853 15.23 6.91 9.71
CA ARG A 853 15.16 8.37 9.70
C ARG A 853 16.37 9.04 10.36
N GLN A 854 17.02 8.37 11.29
CA GLN A 854 18.17 8.90 12.04
C GLN A 854 19.52 8.46 11.45
N ILE A 855 19.52 7.55 10.46
CA ILE A 855 20.71 7.07 9.76
C ILE A 855 20.73 7.66 8.35
N GLY A 856 21.77 8.41 8.01
CA GLY A 856 22.02 8.90 6.68
C GLY A 856 22.93 7.96 5.91
N ILE A 857 22.60 7.68 4.65
CA ILE A 857 23.41 6.78 3.80
C ILE A 857 23.68 7.47 2.49
N VAL A 858 24.96 7.55 2.12
CA VAL A 858 25.39 7.92 0.77
C VAL A 858 25.93 6.65 0.11
N PRO A 859 25.18 6.07 -0.84
CA PRO A 859 25.59 4.82 -1.50
C PRO A 859 26.70 5.07 -2.53
N GLN A 860 27.39 4.01 -2.92
CA GLN A 860 28.46 4.03 -3.92
C GLN A 860 27.98 4.58 -5.26
N GLU A 861 26.82 4.12 -5.75
CA GLU A 861 26.15 4.68 -6.92
C GLU A 861 25.06 5.67 -6.47
N SER A 862 25.35 6.94 -6.57
CA SER A 862 24.42 8.01 -6.19
C SER A 862 23.42 8.28 -7.32
N LEU A 863 22.20 7.79 -7.14
CA LEU A 863 21.10 7.98 -8.09
C LEU A 863 20.37 9.30 -7.80
N LEU A 864 20.17 10.10 -8.83
CA LEU A 864 19.31 11.28 -8.77
C LEU A 864 17.99 10.98 -9.46
N PHE A 865 16.92 11.51 -8.89
CA PHE A 865 15.57 11.42 -9.46
C PHE A 865 15.32 12.56 -10.43
N GLU A 866 14.42 12.36 -11.37
CA GLU A 866 13.96 13.42 -12.26
C GLU A 866 13.35 14.57 -11.44
N GLY A 867 13.69 15.81 -11.84
CA GLY A 867 13.37 17.04 -11.12
C GLY A 867 14.53 18.02 -11.15
N THR A 868 14.52 19.01 -10.29
CA THR A 868 15.59 20.00 -10.18
C THR A 868 16.70 19.52 -9.23
N VAL A 869 17.85 20.21 -9.25
CA VAL A 869 18.92 20.01 -8.26
C VAL A 869 18.39 20.24 -6.85
N GLN A 870 17.57 21.28 -6.66
CA GLN A 870 16.94 21.60 -5.38
C GLN A 870 16.04 20.45 -4.90
N ASP A 871 15.17 19.90 -5.75
CA ASP A 871 14.28 18.78 -5.41
C ASP A 871 15.10 17.56 -4.98
N ASN A 872 16.22 17.32 -5.65
CA ASN A 872 17.10 16.21 -5.34
C ASN A 872 17.84 16.39 -4.00
N ILE A 873 18.23 17.57 -3.62
CA ILE A 873 18.84 17.84 -2.31
C ILE A 873 17.76 17.77 -1.23
N ALA A 874 16.59 18.36 -1.46
CA ALA A 874 15.48 18.42 -0.52
C ALA A 874 14.68 17.11 -0.41
N LEU A 875 15.06 16.05 -1.14
CA LEU A 875 14.30 14.79 -1.24
C LEU A 875 13.91 14.19 0.12
N THR A 876 14.81 14.24 1.10
CA THR A 876 14.61 13.71 2.46
C THR A 876 13.92 14.72 3.39
N ASN A 877 13.93 15.99 3.06
CA ASN A 877 13.28 17.07 3.79
C ASN A 877 12.69 18.10 2.81
N PRO A 878 11.51 17.82 2.21
CA PRO A 878 10.89 18.72 1.23
C PRO A 878 10.51 20.08 1.80
N GLU A 879 10.45 20.20 3.13
CA GLU A 879 10.11 21.43 3.83
C GLU A 879 11.33 22.30 4.16
N ALA A 880 12.54 21.87 3.76
CA ALA A 880 13.76 22.61 4.02
C ALA A 880 13.74 23.99 3.35
N THR A 881 14.24 24.97 4.06
CA THR A 881 14.41 26.33 3.53
C THR A 881 15.53 26.37 2.49
N SER A 882 15.49 27.36 1.61
CA SER A 882 16.57 27.56 0.63
C SER A 882 17.94 27.75 1.29
N GLU A 883 17.97 28.36 2.47
CA GLU A 883 19.19 28.57 3.25
C GLU A 883 19.78 27.25 3.76
N GLU A 884 18.94 26.34 4.26
CA GLU A 884 19.35 25.01 4.70
C GLU A 884 19.88 24.16 3.53
N ILE A 885 19.22 24.24 2.37
CA ILE A 885 19.65 23.56 1.15
C ILE A 885 21.02 24.07 0.68
N ILE A 886 21.21 25.40 0.68
CA ILE A 886 22.49 26.01 0.30
C ILE A 886 23.59 25.66 1.31
N ALA A 887 23.28 25.65 2.60
CA ALA A 887 24.22 25.25 3.64
C ALA A 887 24.68 23.79 3.46
N ALA A 888 23.74 22.86 3.23
CA ALA A 888 24.05 21.46 2.94
C ALA A 888 24.89 21.31 1.66
N ALA A 889 24.58 22.07 0.62
CA ALA A 889 25.32 22.08 -0.63
C ALA A 889 26.75 22.61 -0.46
N ARG A 890 26.97 23.60 0.40
CA ARG A 890 28.32 24.12 0.75
C ARG A 890 29.15 23.07 1.47
N ILE A 891 28.58 22.38 2.44
CA ILE A 891 29.26 21.30 3.15
C ILE A 891 29.73 20.21 2.17
N ALA A 892 28.88 19.86 1.20
CA ALA A 892 29.21 18.89 0.15
C ALA A 892 30.11 19.47 -0.98
N CYS A 893 30.59 20.69 -0.89
CA CYS A 893 31.31 21.41 -1.95
C CYS A 893 30.52 21.43 -3.29
N ALA A 894 29.19 21.45 -3.21
CA ALA A 894 28.30 21.40 -4.37
C ALA A 894 27.87 22.82 -4.83
N HIS A 895 27.78 23.78 -3.92
CA HIS A 895 27.25 25.13 -4.18
C HIS A 895 27.86 25.80 -5.40
N ASP A 896 29.20 25.82 -5.50
CA ASP A 896 29.92 26.57 -6.52
C ASP A 896 29.61 26.04 -7.92
N PHE A 897 29.62 24.72 -8.13
CA PHE A 897 29.25 24.18 -9.44
C PHE A 897 27.76 24.31 -9.73
N ILE A 898 26.90 24.22 -8.72
CA ILE A 898 25.44 24.39 -8.90
C ILE A 898 25.16 25.82 -9.42
N MET A 899 25.85 26.83 -8.87
CA MET A 899 25.72 28.22 -9.34
C MET A 899 26.25 28.44 -10.77
N GLN A 900 27.11 27.56 -11.27
CA GLN A 900 27.59 27.59 -12.66
C GLN A 900 26.62 26.90 -13.63
N LEU A 901 25.63 26.16 -13.16
CA LEU A 901 24.62 25.56 -14.01
C LEU A 901 23.65 26.64 -14.55
N PRO A 902 23.05 26.43 -15.73
CA PRO A 902 22.25 27.45 -16.41
C PRO A 902 21.12 28.08 -15.57
N MET A 903 20.52 27.30 -14.65
CA MET A 903 19.44 27.76 -13.79
C MET A 903 19.75 27.55 -12.30
N GLY A 904 21.04 27.39 -11.95
CA GLY A 904 21.45 27.15 -10.58
C GLY A 904 20.76 25.96 -9.94
N TYR A 905 20.18 26.13 -8.75
CA TYR A 905 19.45 25.09 -8.04
C TYR A 905 18.18 24.60 -8.75
N ASN A 906 17.59 25.42 -9.64
CA ASN A 906 16.42 25.07 -10.43
C ASN A 906 16.79 24.34 -11.74
N THR A 907 18.07 24.00 -11.95
CA THR A 907 18.48 23.26 -13.14
C THR A 907 17.89 21.85 -13.10
N PRO A 908 17.15 21.44 -14.16
CA PRO A 908 16.61 20.08 -14.23
C PRO A 908 17.74 19.07 -14.40
N VAL A 909 17.72 18.03 -13.57
CA VAL A 909 18.58 16.85 -13.69
C VAL A 909 17.84 15.81 -14.55
N GLY A 910 18.38 15.47 -15.69
CA GLY A 910 17.79 14.47 -16.56
C GLY A 910 17.67 13.08 -15.89
N GLU A 911 17.14 12.12 -16.63
CA GLU A 911 16.96 10.74 -16.14
C GLU A 911 18.27 10.23 -15.49
N ARG A 912 18.17 9.74 -14.26
CA ARG A 912 19.30 9.29 -13.42
C ARG A 912 20.45 10.30 -13.25
N GLY A 913 20.16 11.59 -13.42
CA GLY A 913 21.18 12.62 -13.35
C GLY A 913 22.12 12.65 -14.56
N GLY A 914 21.67 12.20 -15.74
CA GLY A 914 22.49 12.07 -16.94
C GLY A 914 23.11 13.37 -17.46
N SER A 915 22.55 14.53 -17.09
CA SER A 915 23.09 15.84 -17.41
C SER A 915 24.30 16.26 -16.56
N LEU A 916 24.61 15.52 -15.48
CA LEU A 916 25.66 15.85 -14.52
C LEU A 916 26.83 14.86 -14.57
N SER A 917 28.04 15.33 -14.23
CA SER A 917 29.20 14.45 -14.06
C SER A 917 29.05 13.53 -12.84
N GLY A 918 29.81 12.43 -12.78
CA GLY A 918 29.80 11.50 -11.65
C GLY A 918 30.06 12.19 -10.31
N GLY A 919 31.07 13.05 -10.26
CA GLY A 919 31.42 13.78 -9.06
C GLY A 919 30.39 14.87 -8.67
N GLN A 920 29.69 15.46 -9.64
CA GLN A 920 28.56 16.36 -9.37
C GLN A 920 27.39 15.60 -8.75
N ARG A 921 27.03 14.43 -9.29
CA ARG A 921 25.98 13.57 -8.71
C ARG A 921 26.31 13.15 -7.27
N GLN A 922 27.55 12.72 -7.02
CA GLN A 922 27.96 12.34 -5.66
C GLN A 922 27.85 13.50 -4.67
N ARG A 923 28.29 14.70 -5.05
CA ARG A 923 28.20 15.89 -4.18
C ARG A 923 26.74 16.29 -3.88
N ILE A 924 25.84 16.18 -4.85
CA ILE A 924 24.40 16.40 -4.62
C ILE A 924 23.83 15.34 -3.66
N ALA A 925 24.23 14.08 -3.80
CA ALA A 925 23.78 13.01 -2.90
C ALA A 925 24.33 13.19 -1.46
N ILE A 926 25.56 13.65 -1.31
CA ILE A 926 26.13 14.04 -0.01
C ILE A 926 25.31 15.20 0.58
N ALA A 927 25.03 16.26 -0.20
CA ALA A 927 24.22 17.41 0.25
C ALA A 927 22.81 16.96 0.71
N ARG A 928 22.15 16.05 -0.04
CA ARG A 928 20.87 15.42 0.33
C ARG A 928 20.94 14.76 1.71
N THR A 929 21.99 13.99 1.95
CA THR A 929 22.14 13.25 3.21
C THR A 929 22.52 14.17 4.38
N VAL A 930 23.33 15.17 4.15
CA VAL A 930 23.67 16.21 5.14
C VAL A 930 22.42 17.00 5.55
N LEU A 931 21.55 17.35 4.59
CA LEU A 931 20.29 18.05 4.86
C LEU A 931 19.34 17.24 5.75
N GLN A 932 19.37 15.90 5.68
CA GLN A 932 18.63 15.02 6.57
C GLN A 932 19.05 15.17 8.04
N ASN A 933 20.25 15.70 8.29
CA ASN A 933 20.85 15.90 9.62
C ASN A 933 20.92 14.59 10.46
N PRO A 934 21.54 13.53 9.92
CA PRO A 934 21.52 12.21 10.53
C PRO A 934 22.34 12.15 11.83
N ARG A 935 21.99 11.22 12.72
CA ARG A 935 22.79 10.92 13.94
C ARG A 935 23.93 9.96 13.66
N ILE A 936 23.74 9.05 12.72
CA ILE A 936 24.78 8.17 12.17
C ILE A 936 24.87 8.43 10.67
N LEU A 937 26.07 8.68 10.15
CA LEU A 937 26.30 8.83 8.72
C LEU A 937 27.09 7.64 8.18
N ILE A 938 26.62 7.04 7.08
CA ILE A 938 27.30 5.97 6.35
C ILE A 938 27.67 6.51 4.96
N MET A 939 28.96 6.45 4.63
CA MET A 939 29.51 6.84 3.35
C MET A 939 30.13 5.61 2.67
N ASP A 940 29.42 5.00 1.71
CA ASP A 940 29.89 3.80 1.00
C ASP A 940 30.53 4.20 -0.34
N GLU A 941 31.86 4.38 -0.35
CA GLU A 941 32.64 4.84 -1.51
C GLU A 941 32.08 6.09 -2.18
N ALA A 942 31.40 6.92 -1.41
CA ALA A 942 30.59 8.06 -1.88
C ALA A 942 31.40 9.22 -2.47
N THR A 943 32.71 9.15 -2.38
CA THR A 943 33.66 10.14 -2.89
C THR A 943 34.54 9.63 -4.04
N SER A 944 34.27 8.41 -4.51
CA SER A 944 35.14 7.73 -5.51
C SER A 944 35.26 8.46 -6.85
N ALA A 945 34.24 9.22 -7.27
CA ALA A 945 34.24 10.01 -8.50
C ALA A 945 34.74 11.46 -8.30
N LEU A 946 35.21 11.81 -7.09
CA LEU A 946 35.79 13.14 -6.81
C LEU A 946 37.30 13.13 -7.04
N ASP A 947 37.83 14.28 -7.42
CA ASP A 947 39.27 14.54 -7.38
C ASP A 947 39.74 14.61 -5.92
N VAL A 948 41.04 14.41 -5.71
CA VAL A 948 41.63 14.27 -4.36
C VAL A 948 41.40 15.51 -3.51
N ASP A 949 41.52 16.70 -4.12
CA ASP A 949 41.37 17.97 -3.40
C ASP A 949 39.93 18.23 -2.98
N THR A 950 38.96 17.95 -3.86
CA THR A 950 37.53 18.08 -3.55
C THR A 950 37.12 17.05 -2.51
N GLU A 951 37.55 15.77 -2.61
CA GLU A 951 37.30 14.73 -1.61
C GLU A 951 37.80 15.17 -0.23
N ARG A 952 39.05 15.65 -0.15
CA ARG A 952 39.63 16.15 1.11
C ARG A 952 38.79 17.27 1.73
N LYS A 953 38.35 18.23 0.92
CA LYS A 953 37.51 19.34 1.39
C LYS A 953 36.15 18.85 1.90
N VAL A 954 35.51 17.95 1.16
CA VAL A 954 34.23 17.35 1.56
C VAL A 954 34.38 16.61 2.88
N CYS A 955 35.43 15.80 3.05
CA CYS A 955 35.68 15.07 4.30
C CYS A 955 35.91 16.03 5.48
N LEU A 956 36.71 17.07 5.33
CA LEU A 956 36.93 18.08 6.38
C LEU A 956 35.63 18.82 6.75
N ASN A 957 34.87 19.26 5.75
CA ASN A 957 33.58 19.93 5.99
C ASN A 957 32.58 18.98 6.71
N LEU A 958 32.55 17.69 6.35
CA LEU A 958 31.69 16.71 7.00
C LEU A 958 32.13 16.44 8.45
N MET A 959 33.43 16.32 8.71
CA MET A 959 33.95 16.15 10.08
C MET A 959 33.59 17.33 10.97
N GLU A 960 33.65 18.56 10.44
CA GLU A 960 33.26 19.76 11.17
C GLU A 960 31.73 19.85 11.37
N ALA A 961 30.94 19.67 10.30
CA ALA A 961 29.49 19.80 10.34
C ALA A 961 28.80 18.70 11.18
N LEU A 962 29.39 17.50 11.23
CA LEU A 962 28.86 16.33 11.96
C LEU A 962 29.68 16.04 13.23
N ARG A 963 30.37 17.01 13.78
CA ARG A 963 31.15 16.84 15.01
C ARG A 963 30.27 16.30 16.14
N GLY A 964 30.74 15.24 16.80
CA GLY A 964 30.00 14.54 17.85
C GLY A 964 28.96 13.54 17.34
N ARG A 965 28.95 13.24 16.04
CA ARG A 965 28.11 12.20 15.44
C ARG A 965 28.96 11.05 14.93
N THR A 966 28.42 9.85 14.94
CA THR A 966 29.13 8.66 14.47
C THR A 966 29.12 8.59 12.95
N VAL A 967 30.30 8.51 12.33
CA VAL A 967 30.48 8.46 10.88
C VAL A 967 31.20 7.18 10.49
N LEU A 968 30.60 6.37 9.60
CA LEU A 968 31.20 5.17 9.00
C LEU A 968 31.60 5.51 7.57
N PHE A 969 32.88 5.55 7.29
CA PHE A 969 33.42 5.98 6.00
C PHE A 969 34.17 4.84 5.31
N ILE A 970 33.54 4.28 4.26
CA ILE A 970 34.20 3.27 3.41
C ILE A 970 34.92 3.96 2.27
N THR A 971 36.21 3.71 2.16
CA THR A 971 37.02 4.23 1.06
C THR A 971 38.13 3.26 0.67
N HIS A 972 38.53 3.36 -0.60
CA HIS A 972 39.77 2.73 -1.09
C HIS A 972 41.00 3.65 -1.00
N ARG A 973 40.82 4.95 -0.67
CA ARG A 973 41.88 5.95 -0.56
C ARG A 973 42.31 6.11 0.90
N LEU A 974 43.38 5.43 1.30
CA LEU A 974 43.81 5.39 2.70
C LEU A 974 44.24 6.75 3.26
N ASN A 975 44.74 7.65 2.41
CA ASN A 975 45.11 9.01 2.82
C ASN A 975 43.93 9.84 3.33
N THR A 976 42.70 9.56 2.86
CA THR A 976 41.48 10.28 3.26
C THR A 976 41.09 9.97 4.71
N ILE A 977 41.37 8.75 5.17
CA ILE A 977 41.01 8.27 6.51
C ILE A 977 42.17 8.31 7.50
N ARG A 978 43.31 8.88 7.13
CA ARG A 978 44.47 9.01 8.02
C ARG A 978 44.13 9.77 9.31
N SER A 979 43.19 10.70 9.26
CA SER A 979 42.70 11.49 10.40
C SER A 979 41.46 10.88 11.08
N ALA A 980 41.08 9.67 10.71
CA ALA A 980 39.97 8.97 11.36
C ALA A 980 40.37 8.58 12.80
N ASP A 981 39.39 8.65 13.72
CA ASP A 981 39.58 8.25 15.11
C ASP A 981 39.91 6.74 15.24
N ARG A 982 39.36 5.95 14.29
CA ARG A 982 39.51 4.50 14.27
C ARG A 982 39.43 3.98 12.84
N ILE A 983 40.19 2.91 12.55
CA ILE A 983 40.22 2.27 11.25
C ILE A 983 39.98 0.76 11.43
N LEU A 984 38.96 0.26 10.70
CA LEU A 984 38.60 -1.16 10.66
C LEU A 984 39.09 -1.75 9.34
N LEU A 985 40.04 -2.71 9.38
CA LEU A 985 40.47 -3.41 8.20
C LEU A 985 39.71 -4.72 8.05
N MET A 986 38.91 -4.81 6.98
CA MET A 986 38.16 -6.03 6.62
C MET A 986 39.01 -6.91 5.67
N HIS A 987 39.11 -8.20 5.98
CA HIS A 987 39.77 -9.17 5.12
C HIS A 987 39.04 -10.52 5.16
N GLN A 988 38.71 -11.07 3.97
CA GLN A 988 38.05 -12.39 3.84
C GLN A 988 36.79 -12.52 4.73
N ALA A 989 35.94 -11.54 4.64
CA ALA A 989 34.65 -11.46 5.37
C ALA A 989 34.80 -11.32 6.92
N ALA A 990 35.96 -11.08 7.46
CA ALA A 990 36.21 -10.89 8.89
C ALA A 990 36.93 -9.55 9.17
N LEU A 991 36.85 -9.09 10.40
CA LEU A 991 37.64 -7.96 10.90
C LEU A 991 39.06 -8.48 11.17
N ALA A 992 40.06 -7.96 10.46
CA ALA A 992 41.44 -8.40 10.55
C ALA A 992 42.29 -7.50 11.46
N GLU A 993 42.12 -6.19 11.37
CA GLU A 993 42.87 -5.21 12.16
C GLU A 993 41.94 -4.05 12.55
N ASP A 994 42.21 -3.48 13.72
CA ASP A 994 41.37 -2.47 14.35
C ASP A 994 42.26 -1.58 15.23
N GLY A 995 42.21 -0.24 14.96
CA GLY A 995 43.03 0.73 15.70
C GLY A 995 43.09 2.08 15.01
N SER A 996 43.77 3.03 15.58
CA SER A 996 44.10 4.30 14.92
C SER A 996 45.15 4.11 13.81
N HIS A 997 45.28 5.13 12.93
CA HIS A 997 46.31 5.10 11.89
C HIS A 997 47.73 4.83 12.47
N ALA A 998 48.08 5.49 13.58
CA ALA A 998 49.40 5.32 14.22
C ALA A 998 49.62 3.90 14.72
N GLU A 999 48.64 3.36 15.45
CA GLU A 999 48.68 2.00 16.00
C GLU A 999 48.80 0.94 14.88
N LEU A 1000 48.02 1.08 13.81
CA LEU A 1000 48.04 0.15 12.67
C LEU A 1000 49.34 0.26 11.85
N MET A 1001 49.95 1.44 11.81
CA MET A 1001 51.30 1.60 11.18
C MET A 1001 52.40 0.96 12.02
N GLU A 1002 52.34 1.06 13.37
CA GLU A 1002 53.26 0.41 14.30
C GLU A 1002 53.15 -1.12 14.28
N LEU A 1003 51.92 -1.64 14.11
CA LEU A 1003 51.61 -3.07 14.01
C LEU A 1003 52.30 -3.72 12.80
N MET A 1004 52.72 -2.95 11.77
CA MET A 1004 53.30 -3.40 10.50
C MET A 1004 52.52 -4.54 9.82
N GLY A 1005 51.19 -4.55 10.01
CA GLY A 1005 50.28 -5.57 9.51
C GLY A 1005 49.85 -5.34 8.06
N ARG A 1006 48.62 -5.78 7.74
CA ARG A 1006 48.04 -5.67 6.40
C ARG A 1006 47.70 -4.22 6.05
N TYR A 1007 47.23 -3.42 7.03
CA TYR A 1007 46.99 -2.00 6.84
C TYR A 1007 48.27 -1.27 6.43
N TYR A 1008 49.37 -1.50 7.12
CA TYR A 1008 50.68 -0.94 6.78
C TYR A 1008 51.08 -1.27 5.35
N THR A 1009 50.93 -2.56 4.97
CA THR A 1009 51.28 -3.01 3.61
C THR A 1009 50.45 -2.32 2.56
N LEU A 1010 49.12 -2.21 2.76
CA LEU A 1010 48.21 -1.52 1.84
C LEU A 1010 48.51 -0.02 1.76
N PHE A 1011 48.81 0.62 2.89
CA PHE A 1011 49.14 2.05 2.95
C PHE A 1011 50.42 2.35 2.18
N ARG A 1012 51.50 1.56 2.42
CA ARG A 1012 52.75 1.72 1.70
C ARG A 1012 52.65 1.44 0.21
N GLN A 1013 51.84 0.50 -0.20
CA GLN A 1013 51.59 0.25 -1.62
C GLN A 1013 50.87 1.47 -2.29
N GLN A 1014 49.92 2.10 -1.60
CA GLN A 1014 49.26 3.29 -2.14
C GLN A 1014 50.19 4.52 -2.16
N GLU A 1015 51.02 4.70 -1.14
CA GLU A 1015 52.01 5.78 -1.06
C GLU A 1015 53.04 5.66 -2.20
N ALA A 1016 53.56 4.48 -2.41
CA ALA A 1016 54.50 4.21 -3.50
C ALA A 1016 53.86 4.38 -4.89
N ALA A 1017 52.61 4.04 -5.07
CA ALA A 1017 51.87 4.27 -6.30
C ALA A 1017 51.54 5.78 -6.53
N GLY A 1018 51.47 6.58 -5.47
CA GLY A 1018 51.25 8.01 -5.50
C GLY A 1018 52.49 8.85 -5.79
N GLU A 1019 53.67 8.41 -5.34
CA GLU A 1019 54.96 9.05 -5.58
C GLU A 1019 55.52 8.81 -7.01
N GLY A 1020 54.97 7.81 -7.73
CA GLY A 1020 55.32 7.52 -9.12
C GLY A 1020 54.55 8.33 -10.17
N ARG A 1021 53.69 9.26 -9.77
CA ARG A 1021 52.93 10.20 -10.63
C ARG A 1021 53.33 11.64 -10.31
#